data_e00354be6a5073441a9d4dc205df3399
#
_entry.id   e00354be6a5073441a9d4dc205df3399
#
_cell.length_a   1.000
_cell.length_b   1.000
_cell.length_c   1.000
_cell.angle_alpha   90.00
_cell.angle_beta   90.00
_cell.angle_gamma   90.00
#
_symmetry.space_group_name_H-M   'P 1'
#
loop_
_entity.id
_entity.type
_entity.pdbx_description
1 polymer ?
#
loop_
_entity_poly.entity_id
_entity_poly.type
_entity_poly.pdbx_seq_one_letter_code
_entity_poly.pdbx_strand_id
1 'polypeptide(L)'
;NEGRRRGGIVWHTQGSGKSLTMVMLARSLAQVTRIANPRIVLVTDRKDLDKQIKDTFAACDMEPQRASTGRDLLELVSEKKAGIVTTLVHKFDKALNVKKYRDESIDIFMLIDESHRTQFGSFSARMRQMFPNACYLGFTGTPLMKKEKNNFARFGGLIDQYSIDQAVEDGAIVPLLYEGRHVEMEQNKKAIDLWFSRHTQGLTDAQKADLKKKYARAEMLNKADQVIYMRAFDISEHYRANWQGTGYKAQLVAPSKAAALKYHNYLEDLGYVSSEVVISGPDTREGYDDVDKDSADEVVKFWQRMMKRYGSEEEYNKQIINRFKYGDEPEVLIVVDKLLTGFDAPRNTVLYLTRILREHTLLQAIARVNRIYEDDSGAYKEFGYIVDYASILGELDKSLAMYSELEGFEEEDLAGTLISVQAEVEQLPQHYSDLWDLFKEVKNQYDEEAYEVLLGDDALREEFYDRLTQYSKTLGIALSVEKFIMNTPDEKIRQYKNDLKRFQNLKASVKMRYAEAIDYRDFEPKIRKLLDTHISASEVIQLNEPVNIFDAETFSQIKEERGIYEVKTTAAKADAIAHATRKAISEKMQEDPAFYEKFSKLIQQAIDDFKAKRISDMEYLNRASEIREKVVKREHDDVPENLQGNEDAMAFFGVIRPYFDGDGKPSEKLDQLASEAALAINTIIHRHRKVHFWDDADAQKRAMNDIDDYLYDEIRGARGLELGLDQMDEIIEKSMQLAKHRTSV
;
A
#
# COMPACT_ATOMS: atom_id res chain seq x y z
N ASN A 1 -32.35 -21.89 -14.47
CA ASN A 1 -32.74 -20.70 -13.67
C ASN A 1 -34.03 -21.02 -12.92
N GLU A 2 -33.91 -21.65 -11.77
CA GLU A 2 -34.93 -22.22 -10.90
C GLU A 2 -35.67 -21.18 -10.05
N GLY A 3 -36.09 -20.04 -10.59
CA GLY A 3 -36.85 -19.03 -9.84
C GLY A 3 -36.05 -18.20 -8.82
N ARG A 4 -34.75 -18.48 -8.63
CA ARG A 4 -33.87 -17.76 -7.72
C ARG A 4 -33.38 -16.46 -8.35
N ARG A 5 -33.37 -15.36 -7.56
CA ARG A 5 -32.80 -14.09 -8.01
C ARG A 5 -31.26 -14.21 -8.10
N ARG A 6 -30.67 -13.64 -9.16
CA ARG A 6 -29.22 -13.58 -9.32
C ARG A 6 -28.65 -12.58 -8.33
N GLY A 7 -27.65 -12.99 -7.53
CA GLY A 7 -26.85 -12.11 -6.70
C GLY A 7 -25.68 -11.52 -7.48
N GLY A 8 -24.79 -10.83 -6.77
CA GLY A 8 -23.55 -10.28 -7.33
C GLY A 8 -22.77 -9.42 -6.36
N ILE A 9 -21.71 -8.78 -6.85
CA ILE A 9 -20.84 -7.91 -6.08
C ILE A 9 -20.93 -6.48 -6.61
N VAL A 10 -21.03 -5.54 -5.68
CA VAL A 10 -20.86 -4.10 -5.88
C VAL A 10 -19.50 -3.75 -5.32
N TRP A 11 -18.61 -3.34 -6.19
CA TRP A 11 -17.27 -2.92 -5.81
C TRP A 11 -17.17 -1.39 -5.93
N HIS A 12 -17.23 -0.71 -4.82
CA HIS A 12 -17.06 0.73 -4.72
C HIS A 12 -15.89 1.05 -3.82
N THR A 13 -15.03 1.97 -4.23
CA THR A 13 -13.87 2.37 -3.43
C THR A 13 -14.27 2.80 -2.02
N GLN A 14 -13.35 2.70 -1.07
CA GLN A 14 -13.66 3.10 0.30
C GLN A 14 -13.84 4.62 0.38
N GLY A 15 -14.88 5.04 1.06
CA GLY A 15 -15.21 6.46 1.19
C GLY A 15 -16.27 6.97 0.20
N SER A 16 -16.51 6.26 -0.90
CA SER A 16 -17.40 6.65 -1.99
C SER A 16 -18.92 6.47 -1.72
N GLY A 17 -19.32 6.20 -0.47
CA GLY A 17 -20.75 6.13 -0.13
C GLY A 17 -21.40 4.76 -0.20
N LYS A 18 -20.67 3.62 -0.12
CA LYS A 18 -21.24 2.25 -0.12
C LYS A 18 -22.45 2.06 0.79
N SER A 19 -22.40 2.57 2.02
CA SER A 19 -23.52 2.46 2.95
C SER A 19 -24.76 3.20 2.46
N LEU A 20 -24.60 4.34 1.77
CA LEU A 20 -25.70 5.06 1.11
C LEU A 20 -26.25 4.27 -0.07
N THR A 21 -25.38 3.62 -0.85
CA THR A 21 -25.81 2.72 -1.93
C THR A 21 -26.66 1.58 -1.39
N MET A 22 -26.30 0.99 -0.24
CA MET A 22 -27.13 -0.04 0.43
C MET A 22 -28.49 0.53 0.87
N VAL A 23 -28.54 1.75 1.39
CA VAL A 23 -29.80 2.42 1.76
C VAL A 23 -30.68 2.64 0.53
N MET A 24 -30.10 3.19 -0.55
CA MET A 24 -30.83 3.43 -1.81
C MET A 24 -31.36 2.12 -2.41
N LEU A 25 -30.55 1.07 -2.40
CA LEU A 25 -30.97 -0.24 -2.85
C LEU A 25 -32.12 -0.79 -1.99
N ALA A 26 -32.01 -0.71 -0.66
CA ALA A 26 -33.06 -1.15 0.27
C ALA A 26 -34.38 -0.42 0.01
N ARG A 27 -34.30 0.90 -0.20
CA ARG A 27 -35.46 1.74 -0.52
C ARG A 27 -36.09 1.38 -1.85
N SER A 28 -35.26 1.16 -2.87
CA SER A 28 -35.70 0.75 -4.20
C SER A 28 -36.38 -0.63 -4.19
N LEU A 29 -35.80 -1.61 -3.47
CA LEU A 29 -36.38 -2.93 -3.32
C LEU A 29 -37.77 -2.91 -2.66
N ALA A 30 -37.98 -2.03 -1.69
CA ALA A 30 -39.28 -1.85 -1.04
C ALA A 30 -40.36 -1.27 -1.99
N GLN A 31 -39.97 -0.57 -3.06
CA GLN A 31 -40.89 0.04 -4.03
C GLN A 31 -41.17 -0.88 -5.23
N VAL A 32 -40.44 -1.97 -5.40
CA VAL A 32 -40.65 -2.88 -6.53
C VAL A 32 -41.90 -3.73 -6.32
N THR A 33 -42.97 -3.46 -7.06
CA THR A 33 -44.26 -4.15 -6.95
C THR A 33 -44.23 -5.68 -7.17
N ARG A 34 -43.19 -6.17 -7.86
CA ARG A 34 -42.98 -7.63 -8.09
C ARG A 34 -42.41 -8.35 -6.86
N ILE A 35 -41.98 -7.62 -5.83
CA ILE A 35 -41.45 -8.15 -4.58
C ILE A 35 -42.53 -7.95 -3.52
N ALA A 36 -43.24 -9.04 -3.23
CA ALA A 36 -44.41 -8.96 -2.35
C ALA A 36 -44.04 -8.68 -0.88
N ASN A 37 -42.88 -9.16 -0.43
CA ASN A 37 -42.46 -9.06 0.96
C ASN A 37 -40.93 -8.91 1.08
N PRO A 38 -40.36 -7.75 0.72
CA PRO A 38 -38.91 -7.52 0.74
C PRO A 38 -38.38 -7.55 2.18
N ARG A 39 -37.57 -8.54 2.49
CA ARG A 39 -36.83 -8.69 3.76
C ARG A 39 -35.36 -8.50 3.50
N ILE A 40 -34.78 -7.49 4.12
CA ILE A 40 -33.39 -7.11 3.94
C ILE A 40 -32.60 -7.46 5.18
N VAL A 41 -31.53 -8.21 5.00
CA VAL A 41 -30.60 -8.57 6.09
C VAL A 41 -29.23 -7.97 5.78
N LEU A 42 -28.85 -7.00 6.59
CA LEU A 42 -27.53 -6.35 6.51
C LEU A 42 -26.56 -7.14 7.36
N VAL A 43 -25.52 -7.65 6.74
CA VAL A 43 -24.53 -8.53 7.40
C VAL A 43 -23.16 -7.87 7.42
N THR A 44 -22.58 -7.74 8.60
CA THR A 44 -21.23 -7.20 8.80
C THR A 44 -20.36 -8.15 9.60
N ASP A 45 -19.04 -7.95 9.60
CA ASP A 45 -18.11 -8.75 10.38
C ASP A 45 -17.73 -8.12 11.74
N ARG A 46 -17.92 -6.80 11.91
CA ARG A 46 -17.51 -6.02 13.08
C ARG A 46 -18.65 -5.20 13.67
N LYS A 47 -18.62 -5.06 15.01
CA LYS A 47 -19.60 -4.27 15.76
C LYS A 47 -19.62 -2.79 15.36
N ASP A 48 -18.45 -2.23 15.05
CA ASP A 48 -18.32 -0.80 14.68
C ASP A 48 -18.95 -0.53 13.31
N LEU A 49 -18.74 -1.43 12.34
CA LEU A 49 -19.39 -1.35 11.02
C LEU A 49 -20.90 -1.56 11.12
N ASP A 50 -21.36 -2.51 11.92
CA ASP A 50 -22.78 -2.76 12.19
C ASP A 50 -23.47 -1.50 12.74
N LYS A 51 -22.80 -0.80 13.67
CA LYS A 51 -23.30 0.46 14.21
C LYS A 51 -23.31 1.56 13.13
N GLN A 52 -22.22 1.73 12.38
CA GLN A 52 -22.13 2.76 11.35
C GLN A 52 -23.20 2.58 10.27
N ILE A 53 -23.42 1.36 9.78
CA ILE A 53 -24.48 1.08 8.80
C ILE A 53 -25.85 1.40 9.40
N LYS A 54 -26.12 0.96 10.63
CA LYS A 54 -27.37 1.29 11.31
C LYS A 54 -27.61 2.79 11.41
N ASP A 55 -26.59 3.55 11.83
CA ASP A 55 -26.67 5.01 11.97
C ASP A 55 -26.90 5.68 10.60
N THR A 56 -26.28 5.17 9.52
CA THR A 56 -26.51 5.68 8.15
C THR A 56 -27.94 5.42 7.70
N PHE A 57 -28.49 4.23 7.96
CA PHE A 57 -29.89 3.92 7.62
C PHE A 57 -30.86 4.79 8.45
N ALA A 58 -30.60 4.97 9.73
CA ALA A 58 -31.42 5.83 10.60
C ALA A 58 -31.41 7.31 10.15
N ALA A 59 -30.26 7.81 9.71
CA ALA A 59 -30.14 9.16 9.13
C ALA A 59 -30.91 9.35 7.83
N CYS A 60 -31.29 8.24 7.15
CA CYS A 60 -32.13 8.24 5.96
C CYS A 60 -33.59 7.83 6.24
N ASP A 61 -34.08 8.01 7.48
CA ASP A 61 -35.42 7.64 7.94
C ASP A 61 -35.77 6.17 7.77
N MET A 62 -34.78 5.29 7.90
CA MET A 62 -34.94 3.83 7.90
C MET A 62 -34.37 3.26 9.19
N GLU A 63 -35.18 2.62 10.01
CA GLU A 63 -34.77 2.05 11.29
C GLU A 63 -34.57 0.53 11.21
N PRO A 64 -33.31 0.05 11.00
CA PRO A 64 -33.03 -1.38 11.03
C PRO A 64 -33.16 -1.95 12.46
N GLN A 65 -33.75 -3.13 12.54
CA GLN A 65 -33.79 -3.90 13.79
C GLN A 65 -32.46 -4.64 13.98
N ARG A 66 -31.82 -4.46 15.14
CA ARG A 66 -30.52 -5.08 15.40
C ARG A 66 -30.67 -6.41 16.10
N ALA A 67 -30.22 -7.50 15.48
CA ALA A 67 -30.08 -8.78 16.12
C ALA A 67 -28.85 -8.79 17.04
N SER A 68 -29.02 -8.79 18.36
CA SER A 68 -27.94 -8.79 19.35
C SER A 68 -27.34 -10.16 19.59
N THR A 69 -28.15 -11.21 19.46
CA THR A 69 -27.75 -12.63 19.64
C THR A 69 -28.18 -13.47 18.43
N GLY A 70 -27.72 -14.73 18.37
CA GLY A 70 -28.23 -15.69 17.38
C GLY A 70 -29.70 -16.04 17.56
N ARG A 71 -30.22 -15.98 18.82
CA ARG A 71 -31.65 -16.17 19.12
C ARG A 71 -32.47 -15.02 18.61
N ASP A 72 -32.04 -13.75 18.86
CA ASP A 72 -32.71 -12.55 18.35
C ASP A 72 -32.76 -12.58 16.83
N LEU A 73 -31.66 -13.02 16.16
CA LEU A 73 -31.64 -13.16 14.71
C LEU A 73 -32.74 -14.12 14.23
N LEU A 74 -32.86 -15.28 14.87
CA LEU A 74 -33.92 -16.25 14.54
C LEU A 74 -35.32 -15.68 14.77
N GLU A 75 -35.57 -14.96 15.85
CA GLU A 75 -36.85 -14.32 16.16
C GLU A 75 -37.21 -13.32 15.08
N LEU A 76 -36.29 -12.36 14.79
CA LEU A 76 -36.54 -11.31 13.81
C LEU A 76 -36.79 -11.87 12.38
N VAL A 77 -35.98 -12.84 11.95
CA VAL A 77 -36.17 -13.42 10.61
C VAL A 77 -37.40 -14.35 10.53
N SER A 78 -37.79 -14.95 11.65
CA SER A 78 -38.97 -15.85 11.71
C SER A 78 -40.29 -15.10 11.65
N GLU A 79 -40.35 -13.84 12.01
CA GLU A 79 -41.55 -13.00 11.91
C GLU A 79 -42.07 -12.86 10.47
N LYS A 80 -41.20 -13.09 9.47
CA LYS A 80 -41.52 -13.02 8.02
C LYS A 80 -42.19 -11.73 7.59
N LYS A 81 -41.94 -10.63 8.31
CA LYS A 81 -42.43 -9.30 7.95
C LYS A 81 -41.42 -8.58 7.04
N ALA A 82 -41.92 -7.76 6.14
CA ALA A 82 -41.08 -6.82 5.41
C ALA A 82 -40.34 -5.91 6.41
N GLY A 83 -39.03 -5.77 6.23
CA GLY A 83 -38.21 -4.98 7.15
C GLY A 83 -36.74 -5.15 6.92
N ILE A 84 -35.96 -4.43 7.71
CA ILE A 84 -34.49 -4.44 7.65
C ILE A 84 -33.96 -4.94 8.99
N VAL A 85 -33.09 -5.94 8.91
CA VAL A 85 -32.40 -6.53 10.09
C VAL A 85 -30.90 -6.35 9.92
N THR A 86 -30.19 -5.83 10.93
CA THR A 86 -28.73 -5.81 10.97
C THR A 86 -28.20 -6.91 11.88
N THR A 87 -27.10 -7.55 11.46
CA THR A 87 -26.50 -8.65 12.21
C THR A 87 -25.02 -8.83 11.90
N LEU A 88 -24.29 -9.41 12.86
CA LEU A 88 -22.93 -9.85 12.66
C LEU A 88 -22.90 -11.27 12.08
N VAL A 89 -21.98 -11.51 11.15
CA VAL A 89 -21.86 -12.78 10.40
C VAL A 89 -21.78 -14.02 11.31
N HIS A 90 -21.04 -13.96 12.42
CA HIS A 90 -20.87 -15.09 13.35
C HIS A 90 -22.15 -15.49 14.11
N LYS A 91 -23.19 -14.66 14.07
CA LYS A 91 -24.48 -14.99 14.73
C LYS A 91 -25.29 -16.04 14.00
N PHE A 92 -25.01 -16.23 12.68
CA PHE A 92 -25.65 -17.31 11.92
C PHE A 92 -25.25 -18.69 12.43
N ASP A 93 -24.00 -18.93 12.82
CA ASP A 93 -23.58 -20.20 13.45
C ASP A 93 -24.33 -20.45 14.77
N LYS A 94 -24.41 -19.39 15.60
CA LYS A 94 -25.14 -19.49 16.89
C LYS A 94 -26.64 -19.72 16.70
N ALA A 95 -27.22 -19.09 15.67
CA ALA A 95 -28.63 -19.26 15.32
C ALA A 95 -28.95 -20.70 14.93
N LEU A 96 -28.16 -21.31 14.05
CA LEU A 96 -28.32 -22.70 13.61
C LEU A 96 -28.08 -23.71 14.71
N ASN A 97 -27.24 -23.41 15.71
CA ASN A 97 -27.04 -24.26 16.89
C ASN A 97 -28.27 -24.25 17.82
N VAL A 98 -29.10 -23.20 17.82
CA VAL A 98 -30.33 -23.11 18.60
C VAL A 98 -31.47 -23.88 17.93
N LYS A 99 -31.66 -23.70 16.62
CA LYS A 99 -32.71 -24.35 15.84
C LYS A 99 -32.29 -24.48 14.38
N LYS A 100 -32.55 -25.64 13.77
CA LYS A 100 -32.46 -25.81 12.31
C LYS A 100 -33.57 -24.98 11.67
N TYR A 101 -33.25 -23.75 11.29
CA TYR A 101 -34.19 -22.84 10.60
C TYR A 101 -33.87 -22.81 9.12
N ARG A 102 -34.91 -22.86 8.27
CA ARG A 102 -34.79 -22.75 6.82
C ARG A 102 -35.98 -21.98 6.27
N ASP A 103 -35.68 -20.94 5.49
CA ASP A 103 -36.67 -20.13 4.81
C ASP A 103 -36.33 -20.07 3.32
N GLU A 104 -37.20 -20.59 2.49
CA GLU A 104 -37.02 -20.73 1.04
C GLU A 104 -37.57 -19.53 0.25
N SER A 105 -37.94 -18.44 0.92
CA SER A 105 -38.44 -17.24 0.26
C SER A 105 -37.41 -16.64 -0.68
N ILE A 106 -37.83 -16.24 -1.87
CA ILE A 106 -37.03 -15.50 -2.86
C ILE A 106 -36.99 -13.99 -2.60
N ASP A 107 -37.81 -13.49 -1.68
CA ASP A 107 -37.92 -12.06 -1.35
C ASP A 107 -37.01 -11.66 -0.18
N ILE A 108 -35.98 -12.46 0.12
CA ILE A 108 -34.93 -12.16 1.09
C ILE A 108 -33.70 -11.65 0.35
N PHE A 109 -33.19 -10.50 0.78
CA PHE A 109 -32.01 -9.86 0.23
C PHE A 109 -30.93 -9.75 1.32
N MET A 110 -29.81 -10.42 1.10
CA MET A 110 -28.66 -10.41 2.00
C MET A 110 -27.64 -9.38 1.48
N LEU A 111 -27.53 -8.24 2.16
CA LEU A 111 -26.54 -7.21 1.83
C LEU A 111 -25.34 -7.40 2.74
N ILE A 112 -24.21 -7.79 2.18
CA ILE A 112 -23.02 -8.23 2.93
C ILE A 112 -21.91 -7.23 2.73
N ASP A 113 -21.55 -6.50 3.78
CA ASP A 113 -20.45 -5.55 3.76
C ASP A 113 -19.10 -6.26 3.97
N GLU A 114 -18.05 -5.73 3.31
CA GLU A 114 -16.68 -6.27 3.31
C GLU A 114 -16.64 -7.78 2.95
N SER A 115 -17.38 -8.16 1.91
CA SER A 115 -17.63 -9.54 1.47
C SER A 115 -16.36 -10.33 1.06
N HIS A 116 -15.22 -9.65 0.90
CA HIS A 116 -13.92 -10.24 0.53
C HIS A 116 -13.23 -11.00 1.67
N ARG A 117 -13.59 -10.80 2.93
CA ARG A 117 -12.88 -11.40 4.06
C ARG A 117 -12.98 -12.91 4.09
N THR A 118 -11.85 -13.58 4.33
CA THR A 118 -11.71 -15.06 4.33
C THR A 118 -12.67 -15.78 5.27
N GLN A 119 -13.10 -15.16 6.36
CA GLN A 119 -14.06 -15.72 7.30
C GLN A 119 -15.48 -15.89 6.71
N PHE A 120 -15.83 -15.10 5.66
CA PHE A 120 -17.14 -15.23 5.02
C PHE A 120 -17.35 -16.56 4.31
N GLY A 121 -16.30 -17.32 3.97
CA GLY A 121 -16.42 -18.60 3.30
C GLY A 121 -17.26 -19.62 4.06
N SER A 122 -16.97 -19.85 5.34
CA SER A 122 -17.71 -20.77 6.19
C SER A 122 -19.08 -20.22 6.61
N PHE A 123 -19.16 -18.91 6.84
CA PHE A 123 -20.42 -18.25 7.24
C PHE A 123 -21.39 -18.11 6.05
N SER A 124 -20.89 -17.93 4.81
CA SER A 124 -21.73 -17.94 3.61
C SER A 124 -22.52 -19.23 3.48
N ALA A 125 -21.87 -20.38 3.73
CA ALA A 125 -22.57 -21.66 3.69
C ALA A 125 -23.67 -21.75 4.76
N ARG A 126 -23.43 -21.21 5.96
CA ARG A 126 -24.46 -21.18 7.04
C ARG A 126 -25.63 -20.27 6.69
N MET A 127 -25.36 -19.11 6.11
CA MET A 127 -26.41 -18.21 5.60
C MET A 127 -27.26 -18.90 4.54
N ARG A 128 -26.62 -19.61 3.61
CA ARG A 128 -27.33 -20.36 2.55
C ARG A 128 -28.09 -21.59 3.08
N GLN A 129 -27.66 -22.20 4.16
CA GLN A 129 -28.45 -23.22 4.84
C GLN A 129 -29.76 -22.65 5.39
N MET A 130 -29.71 -21.43 5.95
CA MET A 130 -30.90 -20.74 6.47
C MET A 130 -31.79 -20.16 5.36
N PHE A 131 -31.18 -19.61 4.32
CA PHE A 131 -31.84 -18.84 3.25
C PHE A 131 -31.36 -19.30 1.87
N PRO A 132 -31.74 -20.51 1.42
CA PRO A 132 -31.19 -21.11 0.18
C PRO A 132 -31.54 -20.33 -1.09
N ASN A 133 -32.67 -19.65 -1.11
CA ASN A 133 -33.16 -18.90 -2.27
C ASN A 133 -33.00 -17.37 -2.15
N ALA A 134 -32.36 -16.88 -1.08
CA ALA A 134 -32.12 -15.45 -0.91
C ALA A 134 -31.20 -14.89 -2.02
N CYS A 135 -31.38 -13.62 -2.34
CA CYS A 135 -30.46 -12.86 -3.19
C CYS A 135 -29.29 -12.37 -2.37
N TYR A 136 -28.08 -12.80 -2.71
CA TYR A 136 -26.87 -12.43 -2.00
C TYR A 136 -26.11 -11.33 -2.75
N LEU A 137 -25.95 -10.17 -2.14
CA LEU A 137 -25.28 -9.00 -2.69
C LEU A 137 -24.08 -8.65 -1.80
N GLY A 138 -22.90 -8.81 -2.34
CA GLY A 138 -21.65 -8.46 -1.68
C GLY A 138 -21.28 -7.00 -1.95
N PHE A 139 -20.89 -6.27 -0.91
CA PHE A 139 -20.33 -4.92 -1.02
C PHE A 139 -18.89 -4.96 -0.54
N THR A 140 -17.98 -4.35 -1.29
CA THR A 140 -16.56 -4.29 -0.91
C THR A 140 -15.93 -2.99 -1.38
N GLY A 141 -14.98 -2.47 -0.58
CA GLY A 141 -14.22 -1.27 -0.91
C GLY A 141 -12.80 -1.55 -1.36
N THR A 142 -12.39 -2.81 -1.32
CA THR A 142 -11.06 -3.22 -1.74
C THR A 142 -11.14 -4.18 -2.91
N PRO A 143 -10.18 -4.10 -3.86
CA PRO A 143 -10.15 -5.00 -4.99
C PRO A 143 -9.95 -6.44 -4.52
N LEU A 144 -10.54 -7.36 -5.24
CA LEU A 144 -10.47 -8.78 -4.93
C LEU A 144 -9.14 -9.34 -5.44
N MET A 145 -8.36 -9.90 -4.52
CA MET A 145 -7.10 -10.53 -4.86
C MET A 145 -7.31 -11.81 -5.69
N LYS A 146 -6.31 -12.19 -6.51
CA LYS A 146 -6.33 -13.45 -7.29
C LYS A 146 -6.72 -14.68 -6.45
N LYS A 147 -6.37 -14.69 -5.15
CA LYS A 147 -6.75 -15.75 -4.20
C LYS A 147 -8.23 -15.73 -3.78
N GLU A 148 -8.93 -14.62 -3.98
CA GLU A 148 -10.31 -14.40 -3.56
C GLU A 148 -11.31 -14.50 -4.72
N LYS A 149 -10.83 -14.81 -5.95
CA LYS A 149 -11.65 -15.04 -7.15
C LYS A 149 -12.82 -15.99 -6.90
N ASN A 150 -12.64 -16.96 -6.01
CA ASN A 150 -13.70 -17.89 -5.60
C ASN A 150 -14.89 -17.22 -4.90
N ASN A 151 -14.70 -16.04 -4.31
CA ASN A 151 -15.78 -15.29 -3.67
C ASN A 151 -16.70 -14.64 -4.71
N PHE A 152 -16.16 -14.23 -5.87
CA PHE A 152 -16.96 -13.71 -7.00
C PHE A 152 -17.97 -14.73 -7.50
N ALA A 153 -17.50 -15.95 -7.77
CA ALA A 153 -18.36 -17.04 -8.26
C ALA A 153 -19.52 -17.35 -7.30
N ARG A 154 -19.33 -17.11 -6.00
CA ARG A 154 -20.37 -17.35 -4.99
C ARG A 154 -21.47 -16.31 -5.00
N PHE A 155 -21.15 -15.07 -5.28
CA PHE A 155 -22.14 -13.98 -5.32
C PHE A 155 -22.81 -13.87 -6.70
N GLY A 156 -22.19 -14.30 -7.79
CA GLY A 156 -22.80 -14.32 -9.12
C GLY A 156 -22.25 -13.28 -10.11
N GLY A 157 -21.05 -12.76 -9.87
CA GLY A 157 -20.35 -11.82 -10.75
C GLY A 157 -20.39 -10.37 -10.27
N LEU A 158 -19.70 -9.50 -10.99
CA LEU A 158 -19.68 -8.05 -10.72
C LEU A 158 -20.98 -7.41 -11.23
N ILE A 159 -21.64 -6.63 -10.39
CA ILE A 159 -22.85 -5.87 -10.73
C ILE A 159 -22.47 -4.45 -11.13
N ASP A 160 -21.60 -3.83 -10.32
CA ASP A 160 -21.22 -2.44 -10.49
C ASP A 160 -19.83 -2.19 -9.90
N GLN A 161 -19.10 -1.28 -10.54
CA GLN A 161 -17.75 -0.89 -10.18
C GLN A 161 -17.67 0.64 -10.08
N TYR A 162 -17.11 1.13 -9.00
CA TYR A 162 -16.81 2.54 -8.79
C TYR A 162 -15.37 2.68 -8.29
N SER A 163 -14.47 2.99 -9.22
CA SER A 163 -13.03 3.04 -8.96
C SER A 163 -12.63 4.25 -8.13
N ILE A 164 -11.36 4.27 -7.69
CA ILE A 164 -10.82 5.44 -6.97
C ILE A 164 -10.78 6.66 -7.88
N ASP A 165 -10.33 6.47 -9.13
CA ASP A 165 -10.20 7.57 -10.11
C ASP A 165 -11.55 8.21 -10.41
N GLN A 166 -12.57 7.38 -10.68
CA GLN A 166 -13.94 7.86 -10.85
C GLN A 166 -14.46 8.60 -9.61
N ALA A 167 -14.18 8.07 -8.41
CA ALA A 167 -14.64 8.68 -7.17
C ALA A 167 -13.93 10.00 -6.86
N VAL A 168 -12.69 10.19 -7.31
CA VAL A 168 -11.97 11.49 -7.24
C VAL A 168 -12.53 12.45 -8.28
N GLU A 169 -12.74 12.01 -9.52
CA GLU A 169 -13.31 12.81 -10.60
C GLU A 169 -14.71 13.34 -10.26
N ASP A 170 -15.54 12.49 -9.69
CA ASP A 170 -16.90 12.86 -9.22
C ASP A 170 -16.90 13.66 -7.91
N GLY A 171 -15.75 13.88 -7.27
CA GLY A 171 -15.65 14.57 -5.99
C GLY A 171 -16.27 13.80 -4.81
N ALA A 172 -16.44 12.48 -4.93
CA ALA A 172 -16.95 11.65 -3.83
C ALA A 172 -15.88 11.35 -2.78
N ILE A 173 -14.61 11.44 -3.16
CA ILE A 173 -13.43 11.42 -2.29
C ILE A 173 -12.42 12.45 -2.77
N VAL A 174 -11.47 12.82 -1.90
CA VAL A 174 -10.37 13.70 -2.29
C VAL A 174 -9.15 12.91 -2.79
N PRO A 175 -8.33 13.48 -3.68
CA PRO A 175 -7.06 12.88 -4.08
C PRO A 175 -6.11 12.71 -2.90
N LEU A 176 -5.10 11.85 -3.05
CA LEU A 176 -4.13 11.55 -2.02
C LEU A 176 -2.74 11.99 -2.47
N LEU A 177 -2.11 12.82 -1.65
CA LEU A 177 -0.72 13.21 -1.80
C LEU A 177 0.16 12.29 -0.98
N TYR A 178 1.27 11.87 -1.54
CA TYR A 178 2.26 10.99 -0.93
C TYR A 178 3.61 11.70 -0.80
N GLU A 179 4.17 11.62 0.39
CA GLU A 179 5.50 12.12 0.72
C GLU A 179 6.30 11.03 1.44
N GLY A 180 7.47 10.71 0.93
CA GLY A 180 8.40 9.78 1.57
C GLY A 180 9.40 10.50 2.46
N ARG A 181 9.65 9.95 3.65
CA ARG A 181 10.66 10.43 4.59
C ARG A 181 11.56 9.31 5.07
N HIS A 182 12.81 9.58 5.25
CA HIS A 182 13.81 8.63 5.74
C HIS A 182 14.53 9.17 6.97
N VAL A 183 14.71 8.31 7.97
CA VAL A 183 15.54 8.62 9.15
C VAL A 183 16.93 8.07 8.90
N GLU A 184 17.92 8.93 8.82
CA GLU A 184 19.31 8.49 8.77
C GLU A 184 19.71 7.79 10.07
N MET A 185 20.15 6.55 9.96
CA MET A 185 20.53 5.71 11.08
C MET A 185 21.98 5.26 10.95
N GLU A 186 22.76 5.55 11.96
CA GLU A 186 24.09 4.97 12.14
C GLU A 186 24.00 3.74 13.03
N GLN A 187 24.59 2.64 12.58
CA GLN A 187 24.65 1.38 13.31
C GLN A 187 26.08 1.04 13.67
N ASN A 188 26.37 0.89 14.96
CA ASN A 188 27.63 0.33 15.40
C ASN A 188 27.66 -1.19 15.25
N LYS A 189 27.83 -1.67 14.01
CA LYS A 189 27.81 -3.11 13.66
C LYS A 189 28.76 -3.95 14.52
N LYS A 190 29.97 -3.44 14.82
CA LYS A 190 30.96 -4.15 15.63
C LYS A 190 30.47 -4.39 17.06
N ALA A 191 29.87 -3.37 17.68
CA ALA A 191 29.33 -3.47 19.03
C ALA A 191 28.12 -4.41 19.06
N ILE A 192 27.25 -4.35 18.06
CA ILE A 192 26.07 -5.21 17.90
C ILE A 192 26.53 -6.68 17.75
N ASP A 193 27.46 -6.98 16.85
CA ASP A 193 27.96 -8.34 16.63
C ASP A 193 28.70 -8.90 17.87
N LEU A 194 29.49 -8.07 18.58
CA LEU A 194 30.15 -8.45 19.81
C LEU A 194 29.15 -8.75 20.93
N TRP A 195 28.16 -7.91 21.11
CA TRP A 195 27.10 -8.12 22.09
C TRP A 195 26.32 -9.41 21.77
N PHE A 196 25.95 -9.61 20.50
CA PHE A 196 25.21 -10.77 20.03
C PHE A 196 26.00 -12.05 20.33
N SER A 197 27.30 -12.08 20.01
CA SER A 197 28.14 -13.26 20.25
C SER A 197 28.26 -13.59 21.75
N ARG A 198 28.31 -12.57 22.63
CA ARG A 198 28.42 -12.78 24.09
C ARG A 198 27.11 -13.30 24.70
N HIS A 199 25.96 -12.77 24.27
CA HIS A 199 24.69 -13.10 24.89
C HIS A 199 23.98 -14.32 24.28
N THR A 200 24.50 -14.85 23.20
CA THR A 200 23.96 -16.05 22.52
C THR A 200 24.89 -17.26 22.63
N GLN A 201 25.85 -17.28 23.56
CA GLN A 201 26.83 -18.37 23.71
C GLN A 201 26.19 -19.73 23.99
N GLY A 202 25.01 -19.77 24.63
CA GLY A 202 24.26 -21.00 24.92
C GLY A 202 23.30 -21.46 23.83
N LEU A 203 23.22 -20.73 22.70
CA LEU A 203 22.32 -21.05 21.61
C LEU A 203 23.02 -21.83 20.51
N THR A 204 22.27 -22.72 19.84
CA THR A 204 22.72 -23.40 18.62
C THR A 204 22.90 -22.40 17.48
N ASP A 205 23.64 -22.78 16.43
CA ASP A 205 23.84 -21.91 15.27
C ASP A 205 22.53 -21.63 14.51
N ALA A 206 21.61 -22.59 14.47
CA ALA A 206 20.25 -22.40 13.93
C ALA A 206 19.45 -21.38 14.72
N GLN A 207 19.47 -21.45 16.06
CA GLN A 207 18.83 -20.48 16.96
C GLN A 207 19.44 -19.09 16.82
N LYS A 208 20.77 -19.00 16.73
CA LYS A 208 21.45 -17.71 16.49
C LYS A 208 21.04 -17.10 15.15
N ALA A 209 20.96 -17.92 14.09
CA ALA A 209 20.55 -17.48 12.77
C ALA A 209 19.08 -17.00 12.76
N ASP A 210 18.18 -17.71 13.42
CA ASP A 210 16.77 -17.34 13.55
C ASP A 210 16.62 -16.03 14.36
N LEU A 211 17.31 -15.91 15.50
CA LEU A 211 17.35 -14.71 16.32
C LEU A 211 17.88 -13.51 15.51
N LYS A 212 19.01 -13.68 14.81
CA LYS A 212 19.61 -12.65 13.97
C LYS A 212 18.71 -12.23 12.83
N LYS A 213 18.03 -13.18 12.16
CA LYS A 213 17.07 -12.92 11.10
C LYS A 213 15.85 -12.15 11.59
N LYS A 214 15.35 -12.47 12.79
CA LYS A 214 14.17 -11.84 13.38
C LYS A 214 14.43 -10.40 13.80
N TYR A 215 15.60 -10.13 14.40
CA TYR A 215 15.96 -8.81 14.91
C TYR A 215 16.70 -7.89 13.90
N ALA A 216 17.22 -8.45 12.80
CA ALA A 216 17.79 -7.65 11.72
C ALA A 216 16.72 -7.08 10.76
N ARG A 217 15.44 -7.33 11.00
CA ARG A 217 14.35 -6.79 10.17
C ARG A 217 14.24 -5.28 10.38
N ALA A 218 13.98 -4.56 9.30
CA ALA A 218 13.74 -3.12 9.33
C ALA A 218 12.66 -2.70 10.35
N GLU A 219 11.66 -3.57 10.58
CA GLU A 219 10.60 -3.36 11.57
C GLU A 219 11.12 -3.24 13.01
N MET A 220 12.20 -3.96 13.37
CA MET A 220 12.80 -3.87 14.71
C MET A 220 13.64 -2.59 14.86
N LEU A 221 14.37 -2.21 13.81
CA LEU A 221 15.13 -0.95 13.79
C LEU A 221 14.21 0.27 13.92
N ASN A 222 13.02 0.21 13.32
CA ASN A 222 11.99 1.24 13.42
C ASN A 222 11.43 1.45 14.84
N LYS A 223 11.75 0.56 15.78
CA LYS A 223 11.34 0.62 17.19
C LYS A 223 12.43 1.13 18.12
N ALA A 224 13.63 1.38 17.59
CA ALA A 224 14.72 1.98 18.37
C ALA A 224 14.28 3.35 18.89
N ASP A 225 14.63 3.63 20.12
CA ASP A 225 14.15 4.80 20.87
C ASP A 225 14.46 6.12 20.18
N GLN A 226 15.69 6.28 19.71
CA GLN A 226 16.13 7.46 18.99
C GLN A 226 15.40 7.65 17.65
N VAL A 227 15.10 6.57 16.93
CA VAL A 227 14.34 6.62 15.67
C VAL A 227 12.91 7.10 15.95
N ILE A 228 12.28 6.60 17.02
CA ILE A 228 10.94 7.03 17.44
C ILE A 228 10.95 8.50 17.80
N TYR A 229 11.96 8.95 18.58
CA TYR A 229 12.09 10.36 18.96
C TYR A 229 12.27 11.29 17.76
N MET A 230 13.18 10.96 16.84
CA MET A 230 13.41 11.78 15.65
C MET A 230 12.16 11.87 14.76
N ARG A 231 11.43 10.76 14.61
CA ARG A 231 10.15 10.78 13.88
C ARG A 231 9.09 11.59 14.62
N ALA A 232 8.99 11.48 15.95
CA ALA A 232 8.05 12.27 16.74
C ALA A 232 8.33 13.77 16.60
N PHE A 233 9.60 14.16 16.63
CA PHE A 233 10.02 15.53 16.40
C PHE A 233 9.62 16.02 15.00
N ASP A 234 9.98 15.28 13.97
CA ASP A 234 9.66 15.63 12.58
C ASP A 234 8.14 15.67 12.33
N ILE A 235 7.39 14.71 12.86
CA ILE A 235 5.91 14.69 12.78
C ILE A 235 5.32 15.94 13.43
N SER A 236 5.84 16.33 14.60
CA SER A 236 5.34 17.51 15.32
C SER A 236 5.63 18.79 14.57
N GLU A 237 6.84 18.94 14.02
CA GLU A 237 7.21 20.10 13.20
C GLU A 237 6.40 20.14 11.88
N HIS A 238 6.28 19.01 11.19
CA HIS A 238 5.50 18.93 9.96
C HIS A 238 4.02 19.27 10.19
N TYR A 239 3.40 18.69 11.23
CA TYR A 239 2.01 18.98 11.55
C TYR A 239 1.81 20.45 11.96
N ARG A 240 2.71 20.98 12.81
CA ARG A 240 2.68 22.36 13.25
C ARG A 240 2.79 23.34 12.09
N ALA A 241 3.71 23.10 11.17
CA ALA A 241 3.96 23.99 10.04
C ALA A 241 2.82 24.02 9.02
N ASN A 242 2.15 22.88 8.81
CA ASN A 242 1.21 22.74 7.70
C ASN A 242 -0.25 22.64 8.13
N TRP A 243 -0.56 22.14 9.34
CA TRP A 243 -1.91 21.72 9.71
C TRP A 243 -2.44 22.30 11.02
N GLN A 244 -1.56 22.74 11.93
CA GLN A 244 -1.98 23.26 13.22
C GLN A 244 -2.85 24.53 13.05
N GLY A 245 -3.97 24.56 13.75
CA GLY A 245 -4.93 25.69 13.67
C GLY A 245 -5.87 25.64 12.46
N THR A 246 -5.69 24.69 11.53
CA THR A 246 -6.61 24.54 10.38
C THR A 246 -7.88 23.75 10.69
N GLY A 247 -7.94 23.10 11.87
CA GLY A 247 -9.02 22.17 12.21
C GLY A 247 -8.87 20.78 11.63
N TYR A 248 -7.95 20.54 10.70
CA TYR A 248 -7.61 19.22 10.18
C TYR A 248 -6.82 18.40 11.20
N LYS A 249 -6.98 17.09 11.14
CA LYS A 249 -6.43 16.13 12.12
C LYS A 249 -5.46 15.16 11.46
N ALA A 250 -4.62 14.54 12.28
CA ALA A 250 -3.67 13.53 11.82
C ALA A 250 -3.83 12.19 12.54
N GLN A 251 -3.52 11.11 11.84
CA GLN A 251 -3.45 9.76 12.39
C GLN A 251 -2.03 9.22 12.23
N LEU A 252 -1.41 8.77 13.33
CA LEU A 252 -0.10 8.15 13.35
C LEU A 252 -0.24 6.64 13.55
N VAL A 253 0.29 5.85 12.61
CA VAL A 253 0.29 4.39 12.68
C VAL A 253 1.62 3.89 13.22
N ALA A 254 1.62 3.51 14.49
CA ALA A 254 2.81 3.05 15.19
C ALA A 254 3.11 1.56 14.94
N PRO A 255 4.39 1.12 15.01
CA PRO A 255 4.78 -0.26 14.76
C PRO A 255 4.37 -1.24 15.87
N SER A 256 4.14 -0.77 17.10
CA SER A 256 3.68 -1.57 18.22
C SER A 256 3.00 -0.71 19.27
N LYS A 257 2.31 -1.33 20.24
CA LYS A 257 1.66 -0.61 21.36
C LYS A 257 2.70 0.13 22.22
N ALA A 258 3.84 -0.50 22.50
CA ALA A 258 4.93 0.15 23.22
C ALA A 258 5.48 1.37 22.46
N ALA A 259 5.68 1.25 21.14
CA ALA A 259 6.09 2.37 20.31
C ALA A 259 5.03 3.48 20.26
N ALA A 260 3.74 3.13 20.23
CA ALA A 260 2.66 4.11 20.29
C ALA A 260 2.70 4.95 21.56
N LEU A 261 3.00 4.34 22.71
CA LEU A 261 3.17 5.06 23.97
C LEU A 261 4.42 5.95 23.96
N LYS A 262 5.53 5.49 23.38
CA LYS A 262 6.74 6.30 23.22
C LYS A 262 6.49 7.53 22.32
N TYR A 263 5.81 7.35 21.18
CA TYR A 263 5.40 8.49 20.32
C TYR A 263 4.56 9.50 21.10
N HIS A 264 3.56 9.02 21.84
CA HIS A 264 2.73 9.90 22.68
C HIS A 264 3.57 10.67 23.70
N ASN A 265 4.41 9.98 24.47
CA ASN A 265 5.25 10.62 25.47
C ASN A 265 6.17 11.68 24.83
N TYR A 266 6.80 11.38 23.71
CA TYR A 266 7.69 12.34 23.04
C TYR A 266 6.92 13.53 22.45
N LEU A 267 5.73 13.32 21.87
CA LEU A 267 4.90 14.43 21.39
C LEU A 267 4.44 15.34 22.54
N GLU A 268 4.07 14.76 23.69
CA GLU A 268 3.72 15.51 24.90
C GLU A 268 4.93 16.26 25.47
N ASP A 269 6.11 15.62 25.54
CA ASP A 269 7.34 16.24 26.03
C ASP A 269 7.80 17.40 25.12
N LEU A 270 7.63 17.28 23.81
CA LEU A 270 7.89 18.36 22.86
C LEU A 270 6.89 19.51 22.99
N GLY A 271 5.64 19.21 23.35
CA GLY A 271 4.59 20.19 23.62
C GLY A 271 4.13 21.01 22.40
N TYR A 272 4.44 20.55 21.18
CA TYR A 272 4.04 21.26 19.96
C TYR A 272 2.68 20.86 19.44
N VAL A 273 2.29 19.62 19.63
CA VAL A 273 1.02 19.04 19.16
C VAL A 273 0.39 18.17 20.24
N SER A 274 -0.92 18.22 20.36
CA SER A 274 -1.67 17.37 21.28
C SER A 274 -1.88 15.98 20.68
N SER A 275 -1.70 14.93 21.47
CA SER A 275 -1.87 13.56 21.00
C SER A 275 -2.66 12.69 21.97
N GLU A 276 -3.27 11.63 21.46
CA GLU A 276 -3.92 10.57 22.25
C GLU A 276 -3.68 9.20 21.60
N VAL A 277 -3.62 8.16 22.43
CA VAL A 277 -3.38 6.79 21.97
C VAL A 277 -4.67 6.00 21.99
N VAL A 278 -4.94 5.25 20.91
CA VAL A 278 -6.05 4.28 20.85
C VAL A 278 -5.53 2.91 20.44
N ILE A 279 -5.38 2.03 21.44
CA ILE A 279 -4.89 0.66 21.28
C ILE A 279 -5.87 -0.35 21.88
N SER A 280 -5.73 -1.62 21.55
CA SER A 280 -6.45 -2.72 22.20
C SER A 280 -5.76 -3.13 23.51
N GLY A 281 -6.47 -3.84 24.38
CA GLY A 281 -5.89 -4.41 25.59
C GLY A 281 -4.66 -5.26 25.30
N PRO A 282 -3.77 -5.46 26.31
CA PRO A 282 -2.63 -6.37 26.16
C PRO A 282 -3.11 -7.80 25.93
N ASP A 283 -2.41 -8.53 25.06
CA ASP A 283 -2.68 -9.95 24.83
C ASP A 283 -1.88 -10.78 25.85
N THR A 284 -2.59 -11.38 26.79
CA THR A 284 -2.00 -12.16 27.90
C THR A 284 -2.02 -13.67 27.64
N ARG A 285 -2.39 -14.13 26.44
CA ARG A 285 -2.45 -15.56 26.12
C ARG A 285 -1.06 -16.19 26.09
N GLU A 286 -0.89 -17.33 26.78
CA GLU A 286 0.32 -18.15 26.71
C GLU A 286 0.54 -18.70 25.29
N GLY A 287 1.80 -18.71 24.82
CA GLY A 287 2.17 -19.24 23.50
C GLY A 287 2.01 -18.24 22.34
N TYR A 288 1.86 -16.97 22.59
CA TYR A 288 1.85 -15.95 21.55
C TYR A 288 3.29 -15.65 21.10
N ASP A 289 3.68 -16.18 19.93
CA ASP A 289 5.05 -16.07 19.37
C ASP A 289 5.39 -14.70 18.82
N ASP A 290 4.51 -13.72 18.90
CA ASP A 290 4.74 -12.40 18.37
C ASP A 290 5.45 -11.54 19.42
N VAL A 291 6.76 -11.48 19.32
CA VAL A 291 7.70 -10.75 20.19
C VAL A 291 7.33 -9.27 20.38
N ASP A 292 6.46 -8.76 19.56
CA ASP A 292 6.10 -7.34 19.48
C ASP A 292 4.80 -6.99 20.20
N LYS A 293 4.09 -7.98 20.71
CA LYS A 293 2.75 -7.74 21.24
C LYS A 293 2.70 -7.89 22.74
N ASP A 294 2.70 -6.78 23.43
CA ASP A 294 1.98 -6.56 24.67
C ASP A 294 2.60 -7.00 26.00
N SER A 295 3.83 -7.51 26.04
CA SER A 295 4.52 -7.88 27.30
C SER A 295 5.23 -6.72 27.98
N ALA A 296 5.24 -5.51 27.39
CA ALA A 296 5.88 -4.37 28.05
C ALA A 296 5.03 -3.89 29.24
N ASP A 297 5.61 -3.88 30.41
CA ASP A 297 5.02 -3.35 31.65
C ASP A 297 4.32 -2.01 31.47
N GLU A 298 4.85 -1.17 30.60
CA GLU A 298 4.31 0.15 30.27
C GLU A 298 2.94 0.08 29.60
N VAL A 299 2.74 -0.86 28.67
CA VAL A 299 1.45 -1.07 27.99
C VAL A 299 0.41 -1.56 28.98
N VAL A 300 0.78 -2.50 29.85
CA VAL A 300 -0.12 -3.01 30.92
C VAL A 300 -0.51 -1.89 31.89
N LYS A 301 0.47 -1.09 32.35
CA LYS A 301 0.21 0.05 33.25
C LYS A 301 -0.65 1.13 32.58
N PHE A 302 -0.38 1.42 31.30
CA PHE A 302 -1.20 2.36 30.53
C PHE A 302 -2.64 1.83 30.42
N TRP A 303 -2.82 0.56 30.04
CA TRP A 303 -4.13 -0.06 29.90
C TRP A 303 -4.92 -0.02 31.19
N GLN A 304 -4.30 -0.38 32.31
CA GLN A 304 -4.93 -0.31 33.64
C GLN A 304 -5.39 1.12 34.00
N ARG A 305 -4.56 2.13 33.70
CA ARG A 305 -4.94 3.54 33.90
C ARG A 305 -6.15 3.93 33.04
N MET A 306 -6.16 3.51 31.76
CA MET A 306 -7.28 3.81 30.86
C MET A 306 -8.56 3.13 31.31
N MET A 307 -8.50 1.85 31.70
CA MET A 307 -9.68 1.13 32.23
C MET A 307 -10.19 1.74 33.53
N LYS A 308 -9.29 2.21 34.41
CA LYS A 308 -9.68 2.93 35.65
C LYS A 308 -10.33 4.28 35.33
N ARG A 309 -9.84 5.00 34.29
CA ARG A 309 -10.34 6.33 33.92
C ARG A 309 -11.68 6.27 33.20
N TYR A 310 -11.85 5.33 32.27
CA TYR A 310 -13.01 5.26 31.37
C TYR A 310 -14.00 4.13 31.71
N GLY A 311 -13.66 3.23 32.61
CA GLY A 311 -14.49 2.12 33.08
C GLY A 311 -14.56 0.93 32.12
N SER A 312 -14.45 1.15 30.81
CA SER A 312 -14.45 0.08 29.80
C SER A 312 -13.66 0.48 28.54
N GLU A 313 -13.23 -0.53 27.78
CA GLU A 313 -12.60 -0.32 26.47
C GLU A 313 -13.54 0.40 25.48
N GLU A 314 -14.83 0.10 25.53
CA GLU A 314 -15.80 0.73 24.64
C GLU A 314 -15.94 2.23 24.94
N GLU A 315 -16.02 2.62 26.21
CA GLU A 315 -16.12 4.01 26.61
C GLU A 315 -14.81 4.78 26.36
N TYR A 316 -13.66 4.15 26.62
CA TYR A 316 -12.35 4.70 26.29
C TYR A 316 -12.24 5.04 24.80
N ASN A 317 -12.54 4.08 23.92
CA ASN A 317 -12.50 4.30 22.48
C ASN A 317 -13.48 5.39 22.05
N LYS A 318 -14.74 5.33 22.54
CA LYS A 318 -15.81 6.27 22.18
C LYS A 318 -15.47 7.70 22.55
N GLN A 319 -14.97 7.94 23.76
CA GLN A 319 -14.66 9.31 24.19
C GLN A 319 -13.48 9.91 23.43
N ILE A 320 -12.41 9.17 23.23
CA ILE A 320 -11.26 9.67 22.46
C ILE A 320 -11.63 9.90 21.00
N ILE A 321 -12.35 8.95 20.39
CA ILE A 321 -12.80 9.09 19.00
C ILE A 321 -13.72 10.31 18.83
N ASN A 322 -14.64 10.54 19.75
CA ASN A 322 -15.52 11.71 19.68
C ASN A 322 -14.75 13.03 19.84
N ARG A 323 -13.79 13.08 20.77
CA ARG A 323 -12.90 14.26 20.91
C ARG A 323 -12.10 14.50 19.63
N PHE A 324 -11.55 13.45 19.03
CA PHE A 324 -10.81 13.55 17.78
C PHE A 324 -11.68 14.04 16.61
N LYS A 325 -12.92 13.56 16.51
CA LYS A 325 -13.83 13.92 15.42
C LYS A 325 -14.37 15.34 15.53
N TYR A 326 -14.74 15.75 16.72
CA TYR A 326 -15.56 16.96 16.93
C TYR A 326 -14.87 18.02 17.78
N GLY A 327 -13.88 17.67 18.56
CA GLY A 327 -13.13 18.59 19.41
C GLY A 327 -11.88 19.15 18.72
N ASP A 328 -11.25 20.13 19.35
CA ASP A 328 -9.98 20.70 18.88
C ASP A 328 -8.81 19.78 19.22
N GLU A 329 -8.87 19.05 20.32
CA GLU A 329 -7.89 18.06 20.75
C GLU A 329 -8.49 16.65 20.86
N PRO A 330 -7.70 15.61 20.61
CA PRO A 330 -6.29 15.62 20.15
C PRO A 330 -6.16 16.03 18.68
N GLU A 331 -5.01 16.61 18.33
CA GLU A 331 -4.62 16.91 16.95
C GLU A 331 -4.12 15.66 16.23
N VAL A 332 -3.37 14.82 16.94
CA VAL A 332 -2.79 13.57 16.43
C VAL A 332 -3.35 12.36 17.18
N LEU A 333 -3.95 11.42 16.46
CA LEU A 333 -4.44 10.16 17.00
C LEU A 333 -3.45 9.03 16.72
N ILE A 334 -2.84 8.46 17.75
CA ILE A 334 -1.85 7.40 17.63
C ILE A 334 -2.52 6.04 17.73
N VAL A 335 -2.33 5.19 16.72
CA VAL A 335 -2.95 3.87 16.61
C VAL A 335 -1.93 2.80 16.23
N VAL A 336 -2.28 1.53 16.43
CA VAL A 336 -1.52 0.40 15.89
C VAL A 336 -2.37 -0.31 14.83
N ASP A 337 -3.37 -1.08 15.22
CA ASP A 337 -4.28 -1.79 14.31
C ASP A 337 -5.71 -1.26 14.35
N LYS A 338 -6.09 -0.67 15.49
CA LYS A 338 -7.41 -0.07 15.65
C LYS A 338 -7.57 1.15 14.75
N LEU A 339 -8.79 1.39 14.32
CA LEU A 339 -9.19 2.56 13.51
C LEU A 339 -8.54 2.67 12.12
N LEU A 340 -7.72 1.69 11.71
CA LEU A 340 -7.28 1.57 10.33
C LEU A 340 -8.43 1.14 9.42
N THR A 341 -9.43 0.48 9.99
CA THR A 341 -10.61 -0.02 9.27
C THR A 341 -11.89 0.37 10.00
N GLY A 342 -12.94 0.73 9.26
CA GLY A 342 -14.26 1.04 9.83
C GLY A 342 -14.34 2.34 10.62
N PHE A 343 -13.35 3.21 10.48
CA PHE A 343 -13.29 4.50 11.16
C PHE A 343 -13.63 5.63 10.19
N ASP A 344 -14.57 6.46 10.56
CA ASP A 344 -14.98 7.62 9.78
C ASP A 344 -14.75 8.90 10.58
N ALA A 345 -13.79 9.71 10.11
CA ALA A 345 -13.44 11.01 10.65
C ALA A 345 -13.03 11.93 9.49
N PRO A 346 -13.95 12.69 8.89
CA PRO A 346 -13.66 13.51 7.71
C PRO A 346 -12.54 14.53 7.90
N ARG A 347 -12.41 15.10 9.11
CA ARG A 347 -11.29 15.99 9.48
C ARG A 347 -9.92 15.32 9.50
N ASN A 348 -9.85 13.98 9.52
CA ASN A 348 -8.58 13.24 9.44
C ASN A 348 -7.98 13.40 8.04
N THR A 349 -6.91 14.17 7.93
CA THR A 349 -6.33 14.60 6.66
C THR A 349 -4.94 14.04 6.45
N VAL A 350 -4.17 13.85 7.53
CA VAL A 350 -2.79 13.38 7.46
C VAL A 350 -2.64 11.98 8.05
N LEU A 351 -1.97 11.08 7.33
CA LEU A 351 -1.64 9.74 7.76
C LEU A 351 -0.12 9.57 7.84
N TYR A 352 0.42 9.53 9.05
CA TYR A 352 1.82 9.22 9.30
C TYR A 352 2.02 7.71 9.43
N LEU A 353 2.80 7.12 8.53
CA LEU A 353 3.06 5.68 8.49
C LEU A 353 4.48 5.39 8.99
N THR A 354 4.60 4.81 10.17
CA THR A 354 5.89 4.44 10.77
C THR A 354 6.12 2.93 10.80
N ARG A 355 5.23 2.15 10.19
CA ARG A 355 5.36 0.72 9.93
C ARG A 355 4.85 0.34 8.56
N ILE A 356 5.34 -0.79 8.05
CA ILE A 356 4.88 -1.35 6.79
C ILE A 356 3.44 -1.87 6.95
N LEU A 357 2.54 -1.31 6.16
CA LEU A 357 1.19 -1.85 5.94
C LEU A 357 1.16 -2.53 4.57
N ARG A 358 0.37 -3.61 4.44
CA ARG A 358 0.33 -4.40 3.22
C ARG A 358 -1.10 -4.57 2.71
N GLU A 359 -1.23 -4.69 1.39
CA GLU A 359 -2.46 -5.10 0.71
C GLU A 359 -3.70 -4.35 1.23
N HIS A 360 -4.76 -5.08 1.58
CA HIS A 360 -6.01 -4.50 2.06
C HIS A 360 -5.87 -3.57 3.27
N THR A 361 -4.95 -3.88 4.19
CA THR A 361 -4.74 -3.04 5.38
C THR A 361 -4.20 -1.68 5.00
N LEU A 362 -3.29 -1.61 4.02
CA LEU A 362 -2.76 -0.35 3.49
C LEU A 362 -3.87 0.47 2.83
N LEU A 363 -4.62 -0.13 1.90
CA LEU A 363 -5.72 0.53 1.21
C LEU A 363 -6.79 1.04 2.18
N GLN A 364 -7.10 0.27 3.21
CA GLN A 364 -8.05 0.66 4.24
C GLN A 364 -7.54 1.82 5.12
N ALA A 365 -6.25 1.88 5.39
CA ALA A 365 -5.63 2.96 6.16
C ALA A 365 -5.59 4.27 5.36
N ILE A 366 -5.16 4.24 4.10
CA ILE A 366 -5.12 5.44 3.24
C ILE A 366 -6.53 6.00 2.98
N ALA A 367 -7.54 5.13 2.89
CA ALA A 367 -8.93 5.56 2.76
C ALA A 367 -9.52 6.23 4.02
N ARG A 368 -8.72 6.40 5.09
CA ARG A 368 -9.13 7.21 6.25
C ARG A 368 -8.90 8.69 6.02
N VAL A 369 -7.99 9.05 5.13
CA VAL A 369 -7.61 10.44 4.86
C VAL A 369 -8.14 10.98 3.52
N ASN A 370 -8.79 10.17 2.70
CA ASN A 370 -9.38 10.60 1.42
C ASN A 370 -10.87 11.05 1.54
N ARG A 371 -11.41 11.19 2.74
CA ARG A 371 -12.79 11.62 2.96
C ARG A 371 -12.97 13.10 2.62
N ILE A 372 -14.07 13.42 1.97
CA ILE A 372 -14.49 14.80 1.79
C ILE A 372 -14.83 15.44 3.15
N TYR A 373 -14.53 16.70 3.29
CA TYR A 373 -14.89 17.50 4.46
C TYR A 373 -15.05 18.95 4.05
N GLU A 374 -16.09 19.57 4.56
CA GLU A 374 -16.36 20.99 4.47
C GLU A 374 -16.46 21.52 5.90
N ASP A 375 -15.75 22.57 6.21
CA ASP A 375 -15.82 23.21 7.52
C ASP A 375 -16.98 24.22 7.60
N ASP A 376 -17.21 24.77 8.80
CA ASP A 376 -18.29 25.73 9.04
C ASP A 376 -18.12 27.06 8.26
N SER A 377 -16.94 27.33 7.71
CA SER A 377 -16.63 28.48 6.85
C SER A 377 -16.91 28.23 5.38
N GLY A 378 -17.20 26.98 4.99
CA GLY A 378 -17.35 26.53 3.60
C GLY A 378 -16.04 26.20 2.91
N ALA A 379 -14.94 26.08 3.66
CA ALA A 379 -13.68 25.62 3.09
C ALA A 379 -13.67 24.09 2.94
N TYR A 380 -13.35 23.62 1.72
CA TYR A 380 -13.32 22.21 1.39
C TYR A 380 -11.91 21.64 1.58
N LYS A 381 -11.86 20.40 2.06
CA LYS A 381 -10.65 19.60 2.07
C LYS A 381 -10.31 19.19 0.64
N GLU A 382 -9.17 19.65 0.14
CA GLU A 382 -8.75 19.44 -1.25
C GLU A 382 -8.06 18.08 -1.47
N PHE A 383 -7.34 17.55 -0.47
CA PHE A 383 -6.59 16.29 -0.54
C PHE A 383 -6.42 15.64 0.84
N GLY A 384 -6.12 14.34 0.82
CA GLY A 384 -5.55 13.64 1.96
C GLY A 384 -4.03 13.52 1.81
N TYR A 385 -3.31 13.34 2.91
CA TYR A 385 -1.86 13.40 2.94
C TYR A 385 -1.27 12.15 3.58
N ILE A 386 -0.33 11.50 2.90
CA ILE A 386 0.36 10.30 3.39
C ILE A 386 1.83 10.66 3.57
N VAL A 387 2.31 10.61 4.80
CA VAL A 387 3.74 10.77 5.14
C VAL A 387 4.31 9.42 5.54
N ASP A 388 5.22 8.91 4.74
CA ASP A 388 5.74 7.55 4.84
C ASP A 388 7.17 7.50 5.38
N TYR A 389 7.32 7.03 6.62
CA TYR A 389 8.61 6.73 7.25
C TYR A 389 8.99 5.24 7.15
N ALA A 390 8.15 4.41 6.55
CA ALA A 390 8.28 2.95 6.56
C ALA A 390 8.68 2.35 5.22
N SER A 391 8.88 3.18 4.19
CA SER A 391 9.21 2.76 2.82
C SER A 391 8.13 1.84 2.21
N ILE A 392 6.86 2.27 2.29
CA ILE A 392 5.72 1.49 1.78
C ILE A 392 5.46 1.65 0.27
N LEU A 393 6.25 2.47 -0.43
CA LEU A 393 5.97 2.82 -1.83
C LEU A 393 5.76 1.60 -2.74
N GLY A 394 6.59 0.54 -2.57
CA GLY A 394 6.43 -0.70 -3.32
C GLY A 394 5.16 -1.48 -2.98
N GLU A 395 4.70 -1.43 -1.73
CA GLU A 395 3.44 -2.04 -1.31
C GLU A 395 2.24 -1.21 -1.76
N LEU A 396 2.39 0.13 -1.80
CA LEU A 396 1.37 1.04 -2.31
C LEU A 396 1.16 0.82 -3.81
N ASP A 397 2.23 0.74 -4.58
CA ASP A 397 2.18 0.43 -6.02
C ASP A 397 1.48 -0.91 -6.31
N LYS A 398 1.87 -1.97 -5.63
CA LYS A 398 1.21 -3.27 -5.75
C LYS A 398 -0.28 -3.21 -5.39
N SER A 399 -0.60 -2.46 -4.35
CA SER A 399 -1.98 -2.31 -3.88
C SER A 399 -2.83 -1.50 -4.86
N LEU A 400 -2.28 -0.45 -5.46
CA LEU A 400 -2.95 0.35 -6.50
C LEU A 400 -3.08 -0.43 -7.82
N ALA A 401 -2.06 -1.18 -8.23
CA ALA A 401 -2.12 -2.03 -9.43
C ALA A 401 -3.25 -3.08 -9.37
N MET A 402 -3.64 -3.53 -8.17
CA MET A 402 -4.78 -4.43 -8.01
C MET A 402 -6.11 -3.80 -8.44
N TYR A 403 -6.24 -2.46 -8.43
CA TYR A 403 -7.43 -1.78 -8.92
C TYR A 403 -7.52 -1.80 -10.46
N SER A 404 -6.40 -1.69 -11.16
CA SER A 404 -6.37 -1.68 -12.62
C SER A 404 -6.47 -3.08 -13.25
N GLU A 405 -6.08 -4.14 -12.54
CA GLU A 405 -6.18 -5.53 -13.05
C GLU A 405 -7.63 -6.05 -13.16
N LEU A 406 -8.62 -5.35 -12.63
CA LEU A 406 -10.03 -5.77 -12.66
C LEU A 406 -10.78 -5.37 -13.94
N GLU A 407 -10.22 -4.50 -14.76
CA GLU A 407 -10.84 -4.03 -16.00
C GLU A 407 -10.96 -5.11 -17.10
N GLY A 408 -10.28 -6.26 -16.95
CA GLY A 408 -10.25 -7.37 -17.93
C GLY A 408 -10.92 -8.67 -17.47
N PHE A 409 -11.85 -8.63 -16.51
CA PHE A 409 -12.48 -9.84 -15.95
C PHE A 409 -13.60 -10.38 -16.86
N GLU A 410 -13.35 -11.49 -17.54
CA GLU A 410 -14.38 -12.22 -18.27
C GLU A 410 -14.94 -13.41 -17.46
N GLU A 411 -16.23 -13.74 -17.71
CA GLU A 411 -16.94 -14.83 -17.00
C GLU A 411 -16.26 -16.21 -17.21
N GLU A 412 -15.49 -16.35 -18.29
CA GLU A 412 -14.73 -17.55 -18.67
C GLU A 412 -13.52 -17.81 -17.74
N ASP A 413 -12.90 -16.78 -17.19
CA ASP A 413 -11.80 -16.89 -16.21
C ASP A 413 -12.25 -17.51 -14.89
N LEU A 414 -13.54 -17.38 -14.56
CA LEU A 414 -14.14 -17.93 -13.36
C LEU A 414 -14.37 -19.44 -13.45
N ALA A 415 -14.71 -19.95 -14.63
CA ALA A 415 -14.99 -21.36 -14.86
C ALA A 415 -13.75 -22.24 -14.67
N GLY A 416 -12.59 -21.82 -15.18
CA GLY A 416 -11.31 -22.52 -15.01
C GLY A 416 -10.84 -22.55 -13.56
N THR A 417 -11.10 -21.49 -12.80
CA THR A 417 -10.72 -21.38 -11.38
C THR A 417 -11.59 -22.28 -10.48
N LEU A 418 -12.88 -22.42 -10.80
CA LEU A 418 -13.80 -23.28 -10.06
C LEU A 418 -13.44 -24.77 -10.20
N ILE A 419 -13.01 -25.21 -11.37
CA ILE A 419 -12.56 -26.58 -11.61
C ILE A 419 -11.31 -26.90 -10.80
N SER A 420 -10.33 -25.99 -10.79
CA SER A 420 -9.08 -26.11 -10.03
C SER A 420 -9.33 -26.22 -8.51
N VAL A 421 -10.25 -25.42 -7.97
CA VAL A 421 -10.59 -25.43 -6.54
C VAL A 421 -11.31 -26.72 -6.13
N GLN A 422 -12.19 -27.25 -6.95
CA GLN A 422 -12.87 -28.50 -6.63
C GLN A 422 -11.88 -29.67 -6.60
N ALA A 423 -10.94 -29.72 -7.53
CA ALA A 423 -9.87 -30.73 -7.54
C ALA A 423 -8.99 -30.65 -6.28
N GLU A 424 -8.67 -29.45 -5.80
CA GLU A 424 -7.89 -29.24 -4.57
C GLU A 424 -8.69 -29.71 -3.32
N VAL A 425 -9.99 -29.42 -3.26
CA VAL A 425 -10.85 -29.84 -2.15
C VAL A 425 -11.00 -31.38 -2.09
N GLU A 426 -11.02 -32.03 -3.24
CA GLU A 426 -11.10 -33.51 -3.33
C GLU A 426 -9.84 -34.19 -2.76
N GLN A 427 -8.71 -33.50 -2.68
CA GLN A 427 -7.47 -33.99 -2.07
C GLN A 427 -7.46 -33.89 -0.53
N LEU A 428 -8.39 -33.16 0.09
CA LEU A 428 -8.38 -32.96 1.55
C LEU A 428 -8.39 -34.27 2.36
N PRO A 429 -9.21 -35.28 2.06
CA PRO A 429 -9.18 -36.55 2.79
C PRO A 429 -7.82 -37.25 2.68
N GLN A 430 -7.17 -37.14 1.53
CA GLN A 430 -5.83 -37.73 1.31
C GLN A 430 -4.78 -37.00 2.14
N HIS A 431 -4.69 -35.66 2.05
CA HIS A 431 -3.72 -34.88 2.83
C HIS A 431 -3.93 -35.05 4.33
N TYR A 432 -5.18 -35.20 4.78
CA TYR A 432 -5.49 -35.50 6.18
C TYR A 432 -5.01 -36.90 6.58
N SER A 433 -5.23 -37.91 5.75
CA SER A 433 -4.75 -39.28 5.98
C SER A 433 -3.24 -39.36 5.97
N ASP A 434 -2.59 -38.73 5.00
CA ASP A 434 -1.13 -38.70 4.86
C ASP A 434 -0.45 -38.09 6.10
N LEU A 435 -1.07 -37.04 6.67
CA LEU A 435 -0.57 -36.42 7.90
C LEU A 435 -0.68 -37.37 9.10
N TRP A 436 -1.80 -38.06 9.25
CA TRP A 436 -1.99 -39.04 10.32
C TRP A 436 -1.13 -40.29 10.14
N ASP A 437 -0.81 -40.67 8.91
CA ASP A 437 0.01 -41.83 8.58
C ASP A 437 1.45 -41.72 9.14
N LEU A 438 1.96 -40.51 9.34
CA LEU A 438 3.25 -40.28 10.00
C LEU A 438 3.28 -40.81 11.43
N PHE A 439 2.12 -40.86 12.08
CA PHE A 439 1.99 -41.17 13.50
C PHE A 439 1.40 -42.58 13.78
N LYS A 440 1.42 -43.47 12.79
CA LYS A 440 0.89 -44.85 12.91
C LYS A 440 1.52 -45.65 14.07
N GLU A 441 2.78 -45.34 14.38
CA GLU A 441 3.54 -46.05 15.42
C GLU A 441 3.14 -45.58 16.84
N VAL A 442 2.47 -44.43 16.99
CA VAL A 442 2.02 -43.91 18.27
C VAL A 442 0.71 -44.60 18.67
N LYS A 443 0.81 -45.57 19.60
CA LYS A 443 -0.33 -46.39 20.03
C LYS A 443 -1.40 -45.61 20.83
N ASN A 444 -0.96 -44.64 21.63
CA ASN A 444 -1.84 -43.79 22.42
C ASN A 444 -1.97 -42.42 21.77
N GLN A 445 -3.11 -42.15 21.18
CA GLN A 445 -3.36 -40.87 20.47
C GLN A 445 -3.39 -39.64 21.41
N TYR A 446 -3.43 -39.81 22.69
CA TYR A 446 -3.41 -38.71 23.67
C TYR A 446 -2.05 -38.49 24.32
N ASP A 447 -1.04 -39.27 23.93
CA ASP A 447 0.33 -39.16 24.44
C ASP A 447 1.10 -38.16 23.59
N GLU A 448 1.02 -36.86 23.91
CA GLU A 448 1.69 -35.79 23.14
C GLU A 448 3.21 -35.94 23.15
N GLU A 449 3.80 -36.47 24.23
CA GLU A 449 5.23 -36.71 24.34
C GLU A 449 5.70 -37.75 23.31
N ALA A 450 4.91 -38.81 23.09
CA ALA A 450 5.24 -39.83 22.10
C ALA A 450 5.29 -39.27 20.68
N TYR A 451 4.41 -38.30 20.34
CA TYR A 451 4.48 -37.59 19.04
C TYR A 451 5.73 -36.74 18.94
N GLU A 452 6.09 -36.04 20.00
CA GLU A 452 7.30 -35.20 20.00
C GLU A 452 8.56 -36.03 19.88
N VAL A 453 8.65 -37.17 20.59
CA VAL A 453 9.80 -38.09 20.52
C VAL A 453 9.93 -38.72 19.15
N LEU A 454 8.82 -39.12 18.52
CA LEU A 454 8.81 -39.66 17.16
C LEU A 454 9.37 -38.64 16.14
N LEU A 455 9.02 -37.36 16.31
CA LEU A 455 9.52 -36.26 15.48
C LEU A 455 10.96 -35.82 15.84
N GLY A 456 11.67 -36.59 16.64
CA GLY A 456 13.11 -36.43 16.87
C GLY A 456 13.98 -36.71 15.65
N ASP A 457 13.49 -37.52 14.71
CA ASP A 457 14.13 -37.72 13.41
C ASP A 457 13.93 -36.49 12.52
N ASP A 458 15.02 -35.93 12.00
CA ASP A 458 15.02 -34.70 11.24
C ASP A 458 14.23 -34.81 9.92
N ALA A 459 14.37 -35.95 9.21
CA ALA A 459 13.69 -36.16 7.94
C ALA A 459 12.17 -36.31 8.15
N LEU A 460 11.76 -37.06 9.17
CA LEU A 460 10.35 -37.22 9.53
C LEU A 460 9.73 -35.90 9.99
N ARG A 461 10.52 -35.08 10.69
CA ARG A 461 10.09 -33.75 11.16
C ARG A 461 9.85 -32.77 10.01
N GLU A 462 10.75 -32.73 9.02
CA GLU A 462 10.55 -31.94 7.79
C GLU A 462 9.32 -32.42 7.02
N GLU A 463 9.16 -33.73 6.86
CA GLU A 463 7.99 -34.31 6.20
C GLU A 463 6.67 -33.95 6.93
N PHE A 464 6.68 -33.96 8.26
CA PHE A 464 5.55 -33.49 9.08
C PHE A 464 5.20 -32.03 8.81
N TYR A 465 6.21 -31.13 8.73
CA TYR A 465 5.99 -29.72 8.46
C TYR A 465 5.39 -29.49 7.06
N ASP A 466 5.86 -30.22 6.09
CA ASP A 466 5.36 -30.11 4.71
C ASP A 466 3.93 -30.63 4.59
N ARG A 467 3.64 -31.80 5.13
CA ARG A 467 2.27 -32.39 5.11
C ARG A 467 1.29 -31.54 5.90
N LEU A 468 1.69 -31.00 7.05
CA LEU A 468 0.85 -30.07 7.83
C LEU A 468 0.56 -28.79 7.05
N THR A 469 1.52 -28.27 6.30
CA THR A 469 1.36 -27.09 5.46
C THR A 469 0.38 -27.36 4.32
N GLN A 470 0.48 -28.50 3.64
CA GLN A 470 -0.45 -28.92 2.59
C GLN A 470 -1.85 -29.12 3.14
N TYR A 471 -2.00 -29.84 4.23
CA TYR A 471 -3.29 -30.05 4.90
C TYR A 471 -3.95 -28.73 5.33
N SER A 472 -3.18 -27.84 5.95
CA SER A 472 -3.68 -26.52 6.37
C SER A 472 -4.19 -25.69 5.19
N LYS A 473 -3.44 -25.68 4.08
CA LYS A 473 -3.81 -24.99 2.84
C LYS A 473 -5.10 -25.56 2.26
N THR A 474 -5.15 -26.88 2.08
CA THR A 474 -6.30 -27.55 1.46
C THR A 474 -7.55 -27.46 2.34
N LEU A 475 -7.42 -27.58 3.66
CA LEU A 475 -8.54 -27.36 4.57
C LEU A 475 -9.04 -25.91 4.52
N GLY A 476 -8.15 -24.93 4.47
CA GLY A 476 -8.52 -23.52 4.30
C GLY A 476 -9.34 -23.30 3.03
N ILE A 477 -8.92 -23.88 1.90
CA ILE A 477 -9.65 -23.84 0.64
C ILE A 477 -11.01 -24.57 0.79
N ALA A 478 -11.04 -25.78 1.33
CA ALA A 478 -12.27 -26.56 1.49
C ALA A 478 -13.32 -25.86 2.36
N LEU A 479 -12.90 -25.24 3.46
CA LEU A 479 -13.76 -24.44 4.33
C LEU A 479 -14.30 -23.18 3.64
N SER A 480 -13.70 -22.79 2.56
CA SER A 480 -14.17 -21.69 1.73
C SER A 480 -15.17 -22.15 0.65
N VAL A 481 -15.36 -23.45 0.39
CA VAL A 481 -16.24 -24.00 -0.64
C VAL A 481 -17.59 -24.42 -0.06
N GLU A 482 -18.65 -23.78 -0.52
CA GLU A 482 -20.03 -24.05 -0.05
C GLU A 482 -20.44 -25.52 -0.19
N LYS A 483 -20.17 -26.12 -1.35
CA LYS A 483 -20.48 -27.52 -1.65
C LYS A 483 -19.82 -28.48 -0.64
N PHE A 484 -18.58 -28.20 -0.24
CA PHE A 484 -17.88 -28.98 0.78
C PHE A 484 -18.57 -28.88 2.14
N ILE A 485 -18.93 -27.68 2.57
CA ILE A 485 -19.58 -27.45 3.87
C ILE A 485 -20.99 -28.05 3.91
N MET A 486 -21.74 -27.96 2.79
CA MET A 486 -23.08 -28.55 2.72
C MET A 486 -23.06 -30.08 2.70
N ASN A 487 -22.07 -30.68 2.06
CA ASN A 487 -21.98 -32.13 1.87
C ASN A 487 -21.18 -32.85 2.96
N THR A 488 -20.45 -32.11 3.81
CA THR A 488 -19.61 -32.69 4.87
C THR A 488 -20.30 -32.52 6.22
N PRO A 489 -20.47 -33.62 7.02
CA PRO A 489 -21.07 -33.51 8.34
C PRO A 489 -20.33 -32.53 9.27
N ASP A 490 -21.07 -31.78 10.06
CA ASP A 490 -20.49 -30.77 10.99
C ASP A 490 -19.48 -31.37 11.96
N GLU A 491 -19.68 -32.63 12.38
CA GLU A 491 -18.71 -33.33 13.21
C GLU A 491 -17.38 -33.56 12.52
N LYS A 492 -17.41 -33.88 11.23
CA LYS A 492 -16.19 -34.08 10.42
C LYS A 492 -15.44 -32.78 10.22
N ILE A 493 -16.16 -31.68 9.97
CA ILE A 493 -15.56 -30.34 9.86
C ILE A 493 -14.91 -29.93 11.18
N ARG A 494 -15.58 -30.18 12.31
CA ARG A 494 -15.04 -29.95 13.66
C ARG A 494 -13.78 -30.78 13.91
N GLN A 495 -13.80 -32.04 13.52
CA GLN A 495 -12.66 -32.94 13.63
C GLN A 495 -11.46 -32.36 12.85
N TYR A 496 -11.61 -32.02 11.58
CA TYR A 496 -10.54 -31.43 10.76
C TYR A 496 -9.97 -30.17 11.42
N LYS A 497 -10.80 -29.26 11.91
CA LYS A 497 -10.35 -28.03 12.58
C LYS A 497 -9.61 -28.29 13.90
N ASN A 498 -10.09 -29.22 14.69
CA ASN A 498 -9.47 -29.58 15.98
C ASN A 498 -8.11 -30.25 15.75
N ASP A 499 -8.03 -31.15 14.78
CA ASP A 499 -6.79 -31.84 14.46
C ASP A 499 -5.77 -30.89 13.83
N LEU A 500 -6.17 -29.94 12.98
CA LEU A 500 -5.29 -28.89 12.51
C LEU A 500 -4.70 -28.11 13.68
N LYS A 501 -5.52 -27.66 14.60
CA LYS A 501 -5.06 -26.93 15.81
C LYS A 501 -4.10 -27.76 16.63
N ARG A 502 -4.41 -29.05 16.84
CA ARG A 502 -3.55 -29.99 17.56
C ARG A 502 -2.18 -30.13 16.89
N PHE A 503 -2.13 -30.35 15.57
CA PHE A 503 -0.86 -30.48 14.85
C PHE A 503 -0.08 -29.15 14.78
N GLN A 504 -0.75 -28.02 14.78
CA GLN A 504 -0.09 -26.71 14.89
C GLN A 504 0.56 -26.54 16.29
N ASN A 505 -0.11 -26.96 17.35
CA ASN A 505 0.47 -26.96 18.70
C ASN A 505 1.65 -27.94 18.79
N LEU A 506 1.49 -29.15 18.26
CA LEU A 506 2.59 -30.12 18.18
C LEU A 506 3.79 -29.56 17.44
N LYS A 507 3.60 -28.89 16.29
CA LYS A 507 4.68 -28.21 15.56
C LYS A 507 5.40 -27.18 16.42
N ALA A 508 4.67 -26.40 17.23
CA ALA A 508 5.26 -25.43 18.13
C ALA A 508 6.09 -26.10 19.23
N SER A 509 5.54 -27.11 19.89
CA SER A 509 6.24 -27.89 20.94
C SER A 509 7.53 -28.57 20.41
N VAL A 510 7.43 -29.20 19.24
CA VAL A 510 8.56 -29.87 18.58
C VAL A 510 9.67 -28.88 18.20
N LYS A 511 9.31 -27.71 17.68
CA LYS A 511 10.30 -26.66 17.42
C LYS A 511 11.02 -26.19 18.67
N MET A 512 10.33 -26.09 19.79
CA MET A 512 10.95 -25.76 21.08
C MET A 512 11.83 -26.91 21.60
N ARG A 513 11.34 -28.14 21.56
CA ARG A 513 12.05 -29.33 22.07
C ARG A 513 13.38 -29.58 21.32
N TYR A 514 13.38 -29.46 20.02
CA TYR A 514 14.57 -29.70 19.17
C TYR A 514 15.35 -28.43 18.86
N ALA A 515 15.14 -27.39 19.65
CA ALA A 515 15.92 -26.15 19.58
C ALA A 515 15.91 -25.43 18.22
N GLU A 516 14.85 -25.63 17.43
CA GLU A 516 14.62 -24.90 16.17
C GLU A 516 14.02 -23.52 16.39
N ALA A 517 13.38 -23.31 17.53
CA ALA A 517 12.83 -22.02 17.95
C ALA A 517 13.33 -21.62 19.35
N ILE A 518 13.28 -20.33 19.64
CA ILE A 518 13.69 -19.74 20.91
C ILE A 518 12.48 -19.10 21.56
N ASP A 519 12.42 -19.10 22.90
CA ASP A 519 11.52 -18.19 23.61
C ASP A 519 12.09 -16.77 23.54
N TYR A 520 11.55 -15.98 22.62
CA TYR A 520 12.00 -14.62 22.36
C TYR A 520 11.78 -13.67 23.54
N ARG A 521 10.87 -13.98 24.44
CA ARG A 521 10.54 -13.15 25.62
C ARG A 521 11.76 -12.91 26.50
N ASP A 522 12.67 -13.88 26.59
CA ASP A 522 13.92 -13.76 27.36
C ASP A 522 14.97 -12.87 26.70
N PHE A 523 14.90 -12.70 25.39
CA PHE A 523 15.86 -11.95 24.59
C PHE A 523 15.38 -10.54 24.22
N GLU A 524 14.06 -10.34 24.11
CA GLU A 524 13.49 -9.05 23.65
C GLU A 524 13.96 -7.85 24.47
N PRO A 525 13.91 -7.81 25.82
CA PRO A 525 14.36 -6.65 26.59
C PRO A 525 15.85 -6.37 26.41
N LYS A 526 16.66 -7.44 26.28
CA LYS A 526 18.11 -7.34 26.09
C LYS A 526 18.45 -6.80 24.71
N ILE A 527 17.74 -7.23 23.66
CA ILE A 527 17.96 -6.78 22.29
C ILE A 527 17.41 -5.37 22.10
N ARG A 528 16.28 -5.03 22.70
CA ARG A 528 15.77 -3.65 22.70
C ARG A 528 16.83 -2.70 23.30
N LYS A 529 17.37 -3.04 24.45
CA LYS A 529 18.46 -2.27 25.09
C LYS A 529 19.70 -2.18 24.20
N LEU A 530 20.04 -3.25 23.46
CA LEU A 530 21.12 -3.24 22.49
C LEU A 530 20.86 -2.25 21.36
N LEU A 531 19.67 -2.31 20.76
CA LEU A 531 19.28 -1.41 19.66
C LEU A 531 19.27 0.04 20.15
N ASP A 532 18.66 0.32 21.29
CA ASP A 532 18.60 1.66 21.87
C ASP A 532 20.00 2.24 22.23
N THR A 533 20.97 1.35 22.52
CA THR A 533 22.34 1.77 22.86
C THR A 533 23.24 1.97 21.63
N HIS A 534 23.02 1.22 20.55
CA HIS A 534 23.95 1.15 19.42
C HIS A 534 23.38 1.61 18.07
N ILE A 535 22.14 2.07 18.07
CA ILE A 535 21.54 2.75 16.93
C ILE A 535 21.37 4.21 17.29
N SER A 536 21.97 5.09 16.50
CA SER A 536 21.74 6.53 16.56
C SER A 536 20.97 6.98 15.33
N ALA A 537 20.08 7.94 15.53
CA ALA A 537 19.36 8.62 14.47
C ALA A 537 19.77 10.08 14.46
N SER A 538 20.18 10.59 13.30
CA SER A 538 20.77 11.94 13.19
C SER A 538 19.81 12.95 12.58
N GLU A 539 19.10 12.57 11.51
CA GLU A 539 18.26 13.49 10.75
C GLU A 539 17.10 12.76 10.08
N VAL A 540 16.01 13.48 9.81
CA VAL A 540 14.92 13.02 8.95
C VAL A 540 15.01 13.76 7.63
N ILE A 541 15.17 13.01 6.55
CA ILE A 541 15.30 13.55 5.20
C ILE A 541 13.98 13.34 4.44
N GLN A 542 13.47 14.40 3.84
CA GLN A 542 12.39 14.31 2.87
C GLN A 542 12.93 13.71 1.58
N LEU A 543 12.34 12.60 1.12
CA LEU A 543 12.82 11.87 -0.05
C LEU A 543 12.22 12.38 -1.37
N ASN A 544 11.04 12.96 -1.31
CA ASN A 544 10.36 13.54 -2.46
C ASN A 544 9.38 14.62 -2.03
N GLU A 545 9.11 15.57 -2.90
CA GLU A 545 8.00 16.49 -2.74
C GLU A 545 6.66 15.73 -2.76
N PRO A 546 5.61 16.31 -2.17
CA PRO A 546 4.29 15.68 -2.18
C PRO A 546 3.76 15.47 -3.60
N VAL A 547 3.36 14.23 -3.93
CA VAL A 547 2.84 13.88 -5.24
C VAL A 547 1.49 13.19 -5.16
N ASN A 548 0.67 13.42 -6.17
CA ASN A 548 -0.58 12.72 -6.31
C ASN A 548 -0.32 11.26 -6.71
N ILE A 549 -0.73 10.31 -5.85
CA ILE A 549 -0.51 8.88 -6.10
C ILE A 549 -1.33 8.33 -7.28
N PHE A 550 -2.31 9.07 -7.77
CA PHE A 550 -3.13 8.70 -8.94
C PHE A 550 -2.58 9.30 -10.24
N ASP A 551 -1.56 10.15 -10.18
CA ASP A 551 -0.80 10.57 -11.35
C ASP A 551 0.29 9.52 -11.66
N ALA A 552 -0.02 8.64 -12.61
CA ALA A 552 0.81 7.49 -12.94
C ALA A 552 2.23 7.88 -13.38
N GLU A 553 2.41 9.00 -14.05
CA GLU A 553 3.73 9.46 -14.53
C GLU A 553 4.61 9.92 -13.36
N THR A 554 4.11 10.84 -12.54
CA THR A 554 4.83 11.39 -11.39
C THR A 554 5.08 10.31 -10.34
N PHE A 555 4.11 9.43 -10.10
CA PHE A 555 4.24 8.32 -9.16
C PHE A 555 5.28 7.28 -9.63
N SER A 556 5.37 7.01 -10.93
CA SER A 556 6.39 6.11 -11.51
C SER A 556 7.80 6.67 -11.37
N GLN A 557 7.99 7.98 -11.56
CA GLN A 557 9.28 8.65 -11.36
C GLN A 557 9.77 8.49 -9.92
N ILE A 558 8.92 8.70 -8.94
CA ILE A 558 9.28 8.53 -7.52
C ILE A 558 9.63 7.09 -7.19
N LYS A 559 8.94 6.11 -7.78
CA LYS A 559 9.28 4.69 -7.63
C LYS A 559 10.71 4.39 -8.05
N GLU A 560 11.11 4.92 -9.20
CA GLU A 560 12.48 4.76 -9.69
C GLU A 560 13.48 5.44 -8.76
N GLU A 561 13.16 6.62 -8.25
CA GLU A 561 14.00 7.37 -7.32
C GLU A 561 14.16 6.67 -5.97
N ARG A 562 13.09 6.15 -5.39
CA ARG A 562 13.15 5.44 -4.10
C ARG A 562 13.83 4.09 -4.17
N GLY A 563 13.71 3.38 -5.30
CA GLY A 563 14.44 2.13 -5.51
C GLY A 563 15.95 2.27 -5.30
N ILE A 564 16.49 3.46 -5.51
CA ILE A 564 17.90 3.79 -5.27
C ILE A 564 18.24 3.83 -3.77
N TYR A 565 17.35 4.33 -2.91
CA TYR A 565 17.58 4.43 -1.46
C TYR A 565 17.40 3.12 -0.70
N GLU A 566 16.71 2.14 -1.30
CA GLU A 566 16.53 0.81 -0.69
C GLU A 566 17.76 -0.12 -0.82
N VAL A 567 18.77 0.28 -1.59
CA VAL A 567 19.96 -0.54 -1.85
C VAL A 567 20.98 -0.44 -0.71
N LYS A 568 21.45 -1.60 -0.24
CA LYS A 568 22.19 -1.73 1.04
C LYS A 568 23.68 -1.32 1.03
N THR A 569 24.33 -1.21 -0.14
CA THR A 569 25.77 -0.88 -0.20
C THR A 569 26.00 0.39 -1.03
N THR A 570 27.05 1.16 -0.65
CA THR A 570 27.43 2.40 -1.34
C THR A 570 27.65 2.19 -2.84
N ALA A 571 28.37 1.14 -3.21
CA ALA A 571 28.61 0.78 -4.62
C ALA A 571 27.31 0.43 -5.36
N ALA A 572 26.42 -0.33 -4.74
CA ALA A 572 25.15 -0.72 -5.36
C ALA A 572 24.18 0.46 -5.46
N LYS A 573 24.23 1.42 -4.52
CA LYS A 573 23.50 2.71 -4.65
C LYS A 573 24.03 3.51 -5.86
N ALA A 574 25.34 3.62 -5.97
CA ALA A 574 25.97 4.30 -7.09
C ALA A 574 25.60 3.67 -8.44
N ASP A 575 25.61 2.34 -8.55
CA ASP A 575 25.20 1.61 -9.74
C ASP A 575 23.70 1.82 -10.07
N ALA A 576 22.83 1.83 -9.08
CA ALA A 576 21.41 2.10 -9.28
C ALA A 576 21.16 3.52 -9.77
N ILE A 577 21.84 4.52 -9.20
CA ILE A 577 21.80 5.92 -9.65
C ILE A 577 22.32 6.04 -11.09
N ALA A 578 23.46 5.43 -11.37
CA ALA A 578 24.07 5.46 -12.70
C ALA A 578 23.15 4.81 -13.75
N HIS A 579 22.52 3.70 -13.42
CA HIS A 579 21.58 3.01 -14.31
C HIS A 579 20.31 3.84 -14.57
N ALA A 580 19.68 4.37 -13.52
CA ALA A 580 18.50 5.24 -13.64
C ALA A 580 18.81 6.50 -14.44
N THR A 581 19.98 7.11 -14.21
CA THR A 581 20.44 8.28 -14.96
C THR A 581 20.65 7.96 -16.45
N ARG A 582 21.28 6.82 -16.76
CA ARG A 582 21.44 6.36 -18.15
C ARG A 582 20.11 6.13 -18.85
N LYS A 583 19.14 5.52 -18.14
CA LYS A 583 17.80 5.30 -18.69
C LYS A 583 17.12 6.63 -19.01
N ALA A 584 17.08 7.56 -18.06
CA ALA A 584 16.51 8.89 -18.26
C ALA A 584 17.18 9.66 -19.40
N ILE A 585 18.52 9.59 -19.51
CA ILE A 585 19.27 10.16 -20.64
C ILE A 585 18.85 9.53 -21.96
N SER A 586 18.72 8.19 -22.01
CA SER A 586 18.36 7.46 -23.24
C SER A 586 16.95 7.81 -23.72
N GLU A 587 15.99 7.91 -22.79
CA GLU A 587 14.60 8.25 -23.09
C GLU A 587 14.45 9.67 -23.63
N LYS A 588 15.25 10.60 -23.11
CA LYS A 588 15.19 12.03 -23.45
C LYS A 588 16.24 12.47 -24.48
N MET A 589 17.03 11.55 -25.02
CA MET A 589 18.12 11.84 -25.95
C MET A 589 17.67 12.66 -27.17
N GLN A 590 16.45 12.46 -27.64
CA GLN A 590 15.89 13.15 -28.79
C GLN A 590 15.36 14.56 -28.49
N GLU A 591 15.11 14.88 -27.20
CA GLU A 591 14.63 16.20 -26.77
C GLU A 591 15.76 17.24 -26.77
N ASP A 592 16.97 16.83 -26.40
CA ASP A 592 18.18 17.67 -26.41
C ASP A 592 19.44 16.80 -26.56
N PRO A 593 19.78 16.38 -27.79
CA PRO A 593 20.87 15.44 -28.03
C PRO A 593 22.22 15.93 -27.49
N ALA A 594 22.52 17.23 -27.59
CA ALA A 594 23.80 17.80 -27.17
C ALA A 594 23.97 17.74 -25.64
N PHE A 595 22.92 18.08 -24.90
CA PHE A 595 22.90 18.01 -23.46
C PHE A 595 23.02 16.56 -22.98
N TYR A 596 22.15 15.68 -23.44
CA TYR A 596 22.09 14.30 -22.95
C TYR A 596 23.30 13.45 -23.40
N GLU A 597 23.91 13.74 -24.58
CA GLU A 597 25.13 13.05 -24.98
C GLU A 597 26.34 13.39 -24.08
N LYS A 598 26.46 14.66 -23.64
CA LYS A 598 27.47 15.09 -22.66
C LYS A 598 27.36 14.27 -21.38
N PHE A 599 26.17 14.22 -20.80
CA PHE A 599 25.93 13.49 -19.54
C PHE A 599 25.99 11.96 -19.70
N SER A 600 25.63 11.42 -20.87
CA SER A 600 25.84 10.01 -21.20
C SER A 600 27.32 9.63 -21.17
N LYS A 601 28.21 10.50 -21.69
CA LYS A 601 29.67 10.29 -21.63
C LYS A 601 30.19 10.38 -20.20
N LEU A 602 29.73 11.35 -19.41
CA LEU A 602 30.14 11.54 -18.02
C LEU A 602 29.74 10.37 -17.12
N ILE A 603 28.50 9.88 -17.21
CA ILE A 603 28.05 8.76 -16.41
C ILE A 603 28.75 7.46 -16.83
N GLN A 604 29.00 7.26 -18.12
CA GLN A 604 29.76 6.10 -18.59
C GLN A 604 31.20 6.14 -18.08
N GLN A 605 31.85 7.31 -18.09
CA GLN A 605 33.21 7.48 -17.56
C GLN A 605 33.25 7.17 -16.06
N ALA A 606 32.28 7.62 -15.27
CA ALA A 606 32.20 7.29 -13.84
C ALA A 606 32.06 5.79 -13.59
N ILE A 607 31.26 5.09 -14.40
CA ILE A 607 31.11 3.62 -14.37
C ILE A 607 32.44 2.92 -14.70
N ASP A 608 33.13 3.39 -15.75
CA ASP A 608 34.37 2.76 -16.21
C ASP A 608 35.52 2.99 -15.22
N ASP A 609 35.62 4.19 -14.61
CA ASP A 609 36.60 4.50 -13.57
C ASP A 609 36.37 3.65 -12.33
N PHE A 610 35.11 3.43 -11.94
CA PHE A 610 34.77 2.56 -10.82
C PHE A 610 35.12 1.08 -11.12
N LYS A 611 34.73 0.56 -12.29
CA LYS A 611 35.07 -0.81 -12.71
C LYS A 611 36.58 -1.03 -12.79
N ALA A 612 37.34 -0.03 -13.21
CA ALA A 612 38.78 -0.05 -13.25
C ALA A 612 39.45 0.20 -11.88
N LYS A 613 38.65 0.32 -10.79
CA LYS A 613 39.12 0.62 -9.43
C LYS A 613 39.96 1.90 -9.31
N ARG A 614 39.68 2.89 -10.13
CA ARG A 614 40.36 4.20 -10.10
C ARG A 614 39.72 5.15 -9.08
N ILE A 615 38.45 4.92 -8.74
CA ILE A 615 37.69 5.69 -7.76
C ILE A 615 37.09 4.78 -6.71
N SER A 616 36.84 5.31 -5.50
CA SER A 616 36.21 4.62 -4.38
C SER A 616 34.69 4.50 -4.56
N ASP A 617 34.05 3.62 -3.79
CA ASP A 617 32.57 3.48 -3.75
C ASP A 617 31.88 4.81 -3.45
N MET A 618 32.43 5.62 -2.51
CA MET A 618 31.88 6.91 -2.13
C MET A 618 32.07 7.94 -3.23
N GLU A 619 33.24 7.94 -3.88
CA GLU A 619 33.50 8.87 -4.99
C GLU A 619 32.63 8.55 -6.21
N TYR A 620 32.40 7.28 -6.48
CA TYR A 620 31.47 6.84 -7.52
C TYR A 620 30.03 7.27 -7.22
N LEU A 621 29.58 7.10 -5.95
CA LEU A 621 28.27 7.56 -5.51
C LEU A 621 28.11 9.08 -5.69
N ASN A 622 29.10 9.85 -5.26
CA ASN A 622 29.06 11.31 -5.38
C ASN A 622 29.00 11.76 -6.84
N ARG A 623 29.85 11.20 -7.72
CA ARG A 623 29.84 11.54 -9.17
C ARG A 623 28.53 11.15 -9.83
N ALA A 624 28.01 9.95 -9.56
CA ALA A 624 26.73 9.51 -10.13
C ALA A 624 25.57 10.39 -9.66
N SER A 625 25.57 10.79 -8.38
CA SER A 625 24.55 11.67 -7.80
C SER A 625 24.61 13.07 -8.37
N GLU A 626 25.81 13.64 -8.51
CA GLU A 626 26.00 14.97 -9.10
C GLU A 626 25.56 15.02 -10.57
N ILE A 627 25.92 14.00 -11.36
CA ILE A 627 25.51 13.89 -12.76
C ILE A 627 23.98 13.80 -12.84
N ARG A 628 23.36 12.98 -11.98
CA ARG A 628 21.91 12.85 -11.93
C ARG A 628 21.22 14.16 -11.59
N GLU A 629 21.72 14.88 -10.59
CA GLU A 629 21.15 16.15 -10.16
C GLU A 629 21.15 17.16 -11.31
N LYS A 630 22.26 17.28 -12.04
CA LYS A 630 22.37 18.14 -13.22
C LYS A 630 21.43 17.72 -14.36
N VAL A 631 21.28 16.41 -14.58
CA VAL A 631 20.34 15.86 -15.59
C VAL A 631 18.89 16.17 -15.22
N VAL A 632 18.51 15.98 -13.94
CA VAL A 632 17.14 16.24 -13.46
C VAL A 632 16.80 17.73 -13.49
N LYS A 633 17.73 18.57 -13.02
CA LYS A 633 17.54 20.04 -13.01
C LYS A 633 17.74 20.70 -14.37
N ARG A 634 18.16 19.94 -15.39
CA ARG A 634 18.56 20.47 -16.72
C ARG A 634 19.57 21.62 -16.59
N GLU A 635 20.54 21.48 -15.70
CA GLU A 635 21.59 22.47 -15.50
C GLU A 635 22.62 22.42 -16.65
N HIS A 636 22.64 23.48 -17.45
CA HIS A 636 23.59 23.69 -18.54
C HIS A 636 24.76 24.52 -18.03
N ASP A 637 25.92 23.90 -17.80
CA ASP A 637 27.12 24.59 -17.33
C ASP A 637 27.75 25.52 -18.38
N ASP A 638 27.46 25.32 -19.68
CA ASP A 638 28.17 25.94 -20.83
C ASP A 638 27.23 26.72 -21.75
N VAL A 639 26.10 27.22 -21.26
CA VAL A 639 25.13 27.95 -22.06
C VAL A 639 25.24 29.46 -21.82
N PRO A 640 25.32 30.30 -22.85
CA PRO A 640 25.36 31.76 -22.71
C PRO A 640 24.15 32.31 -21.94
N GLU A 641 24.38 33.37 -21.15
CA GLU A 641 23.36 33.98 -20.28
C GLU A 641 22.08 34.40 -21.00
N ASN A 642 22.18 34.82 -22.28
CA ASN A 642 21.05 35.26 -23.10
C ASN A 642 20.09 34.13 -23.49
N LEU A 643 20.47 32.87 -23.30
CA LEU A 643 19.61 31.68 -23.50
C LEU A 643 18.93 31.18 -22.22
N GLN A 644 19.37 31.63 -21.04
CA GLN A 644 18.84 31.17 -19.78
C GLN A 644 17.32 31.41 -19.71
N GLY A 645 16.57 30.37 -19.31
CA GLY A 645 15.12 30.41 -19.23
C GLY A 645 14.37 30.13 -20.55
N ASN A 646 15.09 29.85 -21.65
CA ASN A 646 14.50 29.43 -22.93
C ASN A 646 15.04 28.04 -23.33
N GLU A 647 14.37 27.00 -22.83
CA GLU A 647 14.79 25.60 -23.04
C GLU A 647 14.87 25.19 -24.50
N ASP A 648 13.99 25.71 -25.36
CA ASP A 648 14.03 25.42 -26.80
C ASP A 648 15.25 26.04 -27.45
N ALA A 649 15.54 27.30 -27.16
CA ALA A 649 16.72 27.96 -27.69
C ALA A 649 18.04 27.35 -27.16
N MET A 650 18.07 26.86 -25.90
CA MET A 650 19.23 26.15 -25.36
C MET A 650 19.47 24.82 -26.11
N ALA A 651 18.42 24.07 -26.42
CA ALA A 651 18.55 22.83 -27.18
C ALA A 651 19.01 23.09 -28.62
N PHE A 652 18.49 24.12 -29.28
CA PHE A 652 19.00 24.56 -30.61
C PHE A 652 20.44 24.97 -30.53
N PHE A 653 20.86 25.74 -29.53
CA PHE A 653 22.25 26.12 -29.33
C PHE A 653 23.17 24.91 -29.27
N GLY A 654 22.80 23.88 -28.53
CA GLY A 654 23.57 22.64 -28.43
C GLY A 654 23.78 21.94 -29.78
N VAL A 655 22.76 21.98 -30.63
CA VAL A 655 22.80 21.36 -31.97
C VAL A 655 23.64 22.18 -32.99
N ILE A 656 23.55 23.51 -32.94
CA ILE A 656 24.18 24.38 -33.95
C ILE A 656 25.61 24.83 -33.57
N ARG A 657 25.93 24.90 -32.29
CA ARG A 657 27.23 25.33 -31.79
C ARG A 657 28.42 24.61 -32.44
N PRO A 658 28.42 23.29 -32.67
CA PRO A 658 29.52 22.59 -33.31
C PRO A 658 29.88 23.11 -34.72
N TYR A 659 28.94 23.73 -35.42
CA TYR A 659 29.16 24.33 -36.77
C TYR A 659 29.74 25.74 -36.71
N PHE A 660 29.75 26.36 -35.51
CA PHE A 660 30.30 27.69 -35.27
C PHE A 660 31.73 27.63 -34.68
N ASP A 661 32.27 26.45 -34.45
CA ASP A 661 33.65 26.26 -34.01
C ASP A 661 34.58 26.51 -35.22
N GLY A 662 35.18 27.72 -35.29
CA GLY A 662 36.34 27.95 -36.17
C GLY A 662 37.48 27.02 -35.76
N ASP A 663 38.59 26.95 -36.42
CA ASP A 663 39.84 26.16 -36.17
C ASP A 663 39.95 25.34 -34.85
N GLY A 664 38.84 24.87 -34.27
CA GLY A 664 38.77 23.98 -33.11
C GLY A 664 39.10 24.63 -31.77
N LYS A 665 39.03 25.95 -31.62
CA LYS A 665 39.22 26.64 -30.32
C LYS A 665 37.94 27.33 -29.90
N PRO A 666 37.46 27.04 -28.65
CA PRO A 666 36.32 27.76 -28.09
C PRO A 666 36.58 29.27 -28.09
N SER A 667 35.62 30.05 -28.61
CA SER A 667 35.67 31.50 -28.61
C SER A 667 34.35 32.06 -28.10
N GLU A 668 34.39 32.86 -27.04
CA GLU A 668 33.24 33.52 -26.45
C GLU A 668 32.40 34.29 -27.49
N LYS A 669 33.08 34.87 -28.52
CA LYS A 669 32.41 35.55 -29.60
C LYS A 669 31.63 34.60 -30.53
N LEU A 670 32.15 33.39 -30.77
CA LEU A 670 31.46 32.37 -31.57
C LEU A 670 30.31 31.75 -30.80
N ASP A 671 30.46 31.54 -29.47
CA ASP A 671 29.39 31.07 -28.59
C ASP A 671 28.25 32.10 -28.56
N GLN A 672 28.56 33.39 -28.49
CA GLN A 672 27.56 34.44 -28.55
C GLN A 672 26.82 34.44 -29.90
N LEU A 673 27.56 34.30 -31.03
CA LEU A 673 26.96 34.24 -32.35
C LEU A 673 26.07 33.00 -32.54
N ALA A 674 26.49 31.85 -32.03
CA ALA A 674 25.70 30.63 -32.02
C ALA A 674 24.42 30.77 -31.16
N SER A 675 24.50 31.48 -30.03
CA SER A 675 23.33 31.74 -29.18
C SER A 675 22.32 32.69 -29.86
N GLU A 676 22.79 33.70 -30.57
CA GLU A 676 21.94 34.59 -31.37
C GLU A 676 21.24 33.80 -32.49
N ALA A 677 21.97 32.90 -33.16
CA ALA A 677 21.42 32.02 -34.20
C ALA A 677 20.36 31.04 -33.62
N ALA A 678 20.61 30.47 -32.47
CA ALA A 678 19.67 29.61 -31.80
C ALA A 678 18.33 30.29 -31.45
N LEU A 679 18.39 31.51 -30.93
CA LEU A 679 17.20 32.36 -30.64
C LEU A 679 16.46 32.74 -31.96
N ALA A 680 17.17 33.05 -33.02
CA ALA A 680 16.55 33.36 -34.30
C ALA A 680 15.85 32.15 -34.91
N ILE A 681 16.49 30.99 -34.92
CA ILE A 681 15.90 29.71 -35.39
C ILE A 681 14.66 29.36 -34.58
N ASN A 682 14.74 29.44 -33.24
CA ASN A 682 13.59 29.23 -32.38
C ASN A 682 12.42 30.16 -32.73
N THR A 683 12.71 31.44 -32.93
CA THR A 683 11.71 32.46 -33.29
C THR A 683 11.08 32.17 -34.64
N ILE A 684 11.88 31.78 -35.64
CA ILE A 684 11.40 31.43 -36.99
C ILE A 684 10.46 30.23 -36.91
N ILE A 685 10.87 29.15 -36.25
CA ILE A 685 10.04 27.94 -36.08
C ILE A 685 8.73 28.28 -35.39
N HIS A 686 8.78 29.03 -34.29
CA HIS A 686 7.57 29.45 -33.56
C HIS A 686 6.62 30.31 -34.42
N ARG A 687 7.15 31.17 -35.29
CA ARG A 687 6.33 32.00 -36.19
C ARG A 687 5.53 31.16 -37.17
N HIS A 688 6.12 30.10 -37.70
CA HIS A 688 5.48 29.20 -38.67
C HIS A 688 4.62 28.13 -38.05
N ARG A 689 4.79 27.89 -36.75
CA ARG A 689 4.11 26.84 -36.01
C ARG A 689 2.62 27.17 -35.84
N LYS A 690 1.76 26.39 -36.52
CA LYS A 690 0.28 26.40 -36.43
C LYS A 690 -0.20 25.01 -36.08
N VAL A 691 -1.50 24.89 -35.78
CA VAL A 691 -2.13 23.60 -35.61
C VAL A 691 -1.88 22.75 -36.87
N HIS A 692 -1.43 21.51 -36.70
CA HIS A 692 -1.01 20.60 -37.79
C HIS A 692 0.24 21.02 -38.58
N PHE A 693 1.13 21.84 -38.02
CA PHE A 693 2.38 22.25 -38.68
C PHE A 693 3.21 21.04 -39.12
N TRP A 694 3.29 19.98 -38.33
CA TRP A 694 4.09 18.80 -38.67
C TRP A 694 3.46 17.88 -39.71
N ASP A 695 2.19 18.12 -40.10
CA ASP A 695 1.48 17.44 -41.18
C ASP A 695 1.45 18.29 -42.46
N ASP A 696 1.87 19.57 -42.38
CA ASP A 696 1.89 20.53 -43.50
C ASP A 696 3.33 20.70 -44.05
N ALA A 697 3.66 19.97 -45.11
CA ALA A 697 4.96 20.00 -45.75
C ALA A 697 5.31 21.41 -46.33
N ASP A 698 4.32 22.20 -46.78
CA ASP A 698 4.55 23.53 -47.30
C ASP A 698 4.86 24.53 -46.18
N ALA A 699 4.23 24.40 -45.02
CA ALA A 699 4.56 25.21 -43.86
C ALA A 699 5.97 24.92 -43.33
N GLN A 700 6.34 23.63 -43.26
CA GLN A 700 7.70 23.20 -42.86
C GLN A 700 8.74 23.77 -43.86
N LYS A 701 8.47 23.66 -45.17
CA LYS A 701 9.39 24.18 -46.19
C LYS A 701 9.57 25.68 -46.08
N ARG A 702 8.52 26.44 -45.78
CA ARG A 702 8.65 27.90 -45.55
C ARG A 702 9.52 28.21 -44.32
N ALA A 703 9.36 27.47 -43.23
CA ALA A 703 10.21 27.64 -42.06
C ALA A 703 11.66 27.29 -42.34
N MET A 704 11.93 26.23 -43.12
CA MET A 704 13.28 25.84 -43.54
C MET A 704 13.92 26.93 -44.44
N ASN A 705 13.18 27.51 -45.38
CA ASN A 705 13.68 28.59 -46.24
C ASN A 705 13.99 29.84 -45.40
N ASP A 706 13.12 30.24 -44.45
CA ASP A 706 13.40 31.41 -43.61
C ASP A 706 14.65 31.19 -42.72
N ILE A 707 14.92 29.96 -42.30
CA ILE A 707 16.14 29.61 -41.55
C ILE A 707 17.35 29.67 -42.48
N ASP A 708 17.24 29.15 -43.71
CA ASP A 708 18.29 29.20 -44.72
C ASP A 708 18.68 30.65 -45.09
N ASP A 709 17.68 31.47 -45.38
CA ASP A 709 17.88 32.91 -45.64
C ASP A 709 18.58 33.61 -44.47
N TYR A 710 18.17 33.30 -43.20
CA TYR A 710 18.83 33.87 -42.03
C TYR A 710 20.30 33.42 -41.89
N LEU A 711 20.59 32.14 -42.08
CA LEU A 711 21.95 31.61 -42.01
C LEU A 711 22.84 32.16 -43.11
N TYR A 712 22.31 32.31 -44.34
CA TYR A 712 23.03 32.80 -45.48
C TYR A 712 23.28 34.31 -45.38
N ASP A 713 22.25 35.12 -45.14
CA ASP A 713 22.36 36.58 -45.19
C ASP A 713 22.97 37.16 -43.91
N GLU A 714 22.49 36.71 -42.73
CA GLU A 714 22.95 37.28 -41.45
C GLU A 714 24.22 36.61 -40.94
N ILE A 715 24.26 35.29 -40.85
CA ILE A 715 25.40 34.60 -40.22
C ILE A 715 26.61 34.58 -41.16
N ARG A 716 26.40 34.14 -42.39
CA ARG A 716 27.49 34.07 -43.39
C ARG A 716 27.80 35.42 -43.98
N GLY A 717 26.78 36.17 -44.39
CA GLY A 717 26.95 37.46 -45.10
C GLY A 717 27.34 38.59 -44.13
N ALA A 718 26.49 38.97 -43.20
CA ALA A 718 26.67 40.13 -42.33
C ALA A 718 27.70 39.91 -41.22
N ARG A 719 27.73 38.69 -40.63
CA ARG A 719 28.66 38.38 -39.52
C ARG A 719 29.97 37.74 -39.97
N GLY A 720 30.05 37.29 -41.24
CA GLY A 720 31.27 36.80 -41.85
C GLY A 720 31.74 35.43 -41.34
N LEU A 721 30.84 34.58 -40.83
CA LEU A 721 31.18 33.22 -40.48
C LEU A 721 31.18 32.34 -41.73
N GLU A 722 32.30 31.67 -42.01
CA GLU A 722 32.41 30.75 -43.15
C GLU A 722 31.63 29.45 -42.90
N LEU A 723 30.32 29.48 -43.13
CA LEU A 723 29.46 28.29 -43.14
C LEU A 723 29.35 27.75 -44.58
N GLY A 724 29.66 26.46 -44.77
CA GLY A 724 29.41 25.74 -46.00
C GLY A 724 27.92 25.53 -46.25
N LEU A 725 27.49 25.43 -47.51
CA LEU A 725 26.07 25.14 -47.82
C LEU A 725 25.60 23.82 -47.19
N ASP A 726 26.44 22.78 -47.27
CA ASP A 726 26.12 21.47 -46.64
C ASP A 726 25.94 21.59 -45.12
N GLN A 727 26.71 22.47 -44.46
CA GLN A 727 26.58 22.72 -43.02
C GLN A 727 25.29 23.47 -42.69
N MET A 728 24.87 24.40 -43.55
CA MET A 728 23.59 25.10 -43.37
C MET A 728 22.43 24.13 -43.51
N ASP A 729 22.47 23.26 -44.52
CA ASP A 729 21.45 22.20 -44.69
C ASP A 729 21.38 21.29 -43.49
N GLU A 730 22.51 20.87 -42.92
CA GLU A 730 22.55 20.04 -41.69
C GLU A 730 21.99 20.78 -40.47
N ILE A 731 22.29 22.06 -40.27
CA ILE A 731 21.75 22.92 -39.22
C ILE A 731 20.22 22.98 -39.33
N ILE A 732 19.70 23.22 -40.54
CA ILE A 732 18.26 23.30 -40.79
C ILE A 732 17.59 21.98 -40.50
N GLU A 733 18.10 20.88 -41.04
CA GLU A 733 17.54 19.55 -40.85
C GLU A 733 17.51 19.16 -39.39
N LYS A 734 18.64 19.30 -38.68
CA LYS A 734 18.73 18.96 -37.24
C LYS A 734 17.85 19.85 -36.39
N SER A 735 17.73 21.13 -36.67
CA SER A 735 16.85 22.05 -35.96
C SER A 735 15.38 21.69 -36.13
N MET A 736 14.96 21.34 -37.35
CA MET A 736 13.58 20.90 -37.62
C MET A 736 13.28 19.55 -36.98
N GLN A 737 14.20 18.60 -36.98
CA GLN A 737 14.05 17.32 -36.29
C GLN A 737 13.90 17.52 -34.77
N LEU A 738 14.77 18.35 -34.17
CA LEU A 738 14.71 18.68 -32.77
C LEU A 738 13.38 19.35 -32.39
N ALA A 739 12.93 20.32 -33.15
CA ALA A 739 11.65 21.01 -32.94
C ALA A 739 10.46 20.05 -33.01
N LYS A 740 10.50 19.08 -33.92
CA LYS A 740 9.46 18.05 -34.05
C LYS A 740 9.36 17.16 -32.80
N HIS A 741 10.50 16.71 -32.29
CA HIS A 741 10.54 15.85 -31.08
C HIS A 741 10.07 16.60 -29.84
N ARG A 742 10.45 17.87 -29.67
CA ARG A 742 10.02 18.72 -28.53
C ARG A 742 8.55 19.14 -28.58
N THR A 743 7.85 18.90 -29.64
CA THR A 743 6.42 19.22 -29.81
C THR A 743 5.51 18.01 -29.82
N SER A 744 6.09 16.83 -29.83
CA SER A 744 5.35 15.55 -29.80
C SER A 744 5.16 14.98 -28.37
N VAL A 745 5.66 15.69 -27.36
CA VAL A 745 5.54 15.36 -25.93
C VAL A 745 4.50 16.23 -25.26
#